data_84a571a5852daa7ad3e78d589cb8124d
#
_entry.id   84a571a5852daa7ad3e78d589cb8124d
#
_cell.length_a   1.000
_cell.length_b   1.000
_cell.length_c   1.000
_cell.angle_alpha   90.00
_cell.angle_beta   90.00
_cell.angle_gamma   90.00
#
_symmetry.space_group_name_H-M   'P 1'
#
loop_
_entity.id
_entity.type
_entity.pdbx_description
1 polymer ?
#
loop_
_entity_poly.entity_id
_entity_poly.type
_entity_poly.pdbx_seq_one_letter_code
_entity_poly.pdbx_strand_id
1 'polypeptide(L)'
;MVTTTHGIIPQPNTFGPLGNLPQLDIQQPSQSIMKLAAEYGPIFKLKFPTGTGIFISSAELVKDASDESRFDKLVNAPLQKVRAFSGDGLFTSWTKEENWRKAHNILLPSFSQSAMKGYHAMMVDVALQLVQKWSRLNSDESINVPEDMTRLTLDTIGLCGFNYRFNSFYREKPHRFIKSMGRALDEAMNQSNRLGIQDKLMIKKKRQFNLDIDYMFSLVDRIIDERKNSDSHDAEDLLSRMLECADPETGEKLSDENIRYQIITFLIAGHETTSGLLSFALYFLMNHPEVLAKAYEEVDRVLTGPIPTYQQIRQLKYIRMILNESLRLWPTAPLFSLYAKEDTLLAGTYLLKRRDVVNILLPVLHRDPSAWGEDAEEFKPERFADPKSIPHHAYKPFGNGQRACIGQQFAMHEAVLVIGMILKQFKLIDHTDYQLKIKETLTIKPDKLYIKVQPRKSNFTVPILEETIRSSVFSAENLFQTEIHNQVQTVSHNTPLLVLFGSNMGTGEGIAHDLAVTARFKGFQSEVAPLDNFVDKLPRHGAVLIVCSSYNGKPPKNARKFVKWLKEADRNSLKSVHFAVFGCGDTNWASTYQSIPTLLDEKLAEKGAIRLIQKGQGNVSGDFEDQFESWHELLWTNVFKELGIENKDNHFEDTLSSQFVRMQNPDSFMDSISISTLQTATLPQNTAELVVRVLNRFAVDPNKQLILSGDKEKLVHLPLDFPVRAWDLLKYSVNLEEKTTKLQLRELIEFTSCPPHKKELEHLEKNEELMAKQGLGLSMLDLLEKYPACELPFERFIQLLPPLKGQ
;
A
#
# COMPACT_ATOMS: atom_id res chain seq x y z
N MET A 1 20.41 -41.73 -35.35
CA MET A 1 19.27 -41.15 -34.65
C MET A 1 19.47 -41.42 -33.17
N VAL A 2 19.87 -40.44 -32.37
CA VAL A 2 19.92 -40.58 -30.92
C VAL A 2 18.47 -40.52 -30.45
N THR A 3 17.90 -41.67 -30.07
CA THR A 3 16.60 -41.69 -29.39
C THR A 3 16.77 -41.01 -28.03
N THR A 4 16.50 -39.72 -27.96
CA THR A 4 16.37 -39.02 -26.68
C THR A 4 15.20 -39.63 -25.93
N THR A 5 15.49 -40.50 -24.96
CA THR A 5 14.47 -41.03 -24.02
C THR A 5 14.04 -39.87 -23.13
N HIS A 6 12.90 -39.27 -23.40
CA HIS A 6 12.28 -38.26 -22.52
C HIS A 6 11.89 -38.88 -21.18
N GLY A 7 12.10 -38.16 -20.11
CA GLY A 7 11.71 -38.60 -18.76
C GLY A 7 10.18 -38.81 -18.67
N ILE A 8 9.77 -39.89 -17.99
CA ILE A 8 8.37 -40.21 -17.74
C ILE A 8 7.91 -39.41 -16.54
N ILE A 9 6.84 -38.60 -16.69
CA ILE A 9 6.23 -37.86 -15.57
C ILE A 9 5.36 -38.85 -14.76
N PRO A 10 5.65 -39.08 -13.46
CA PRO A 10 4.85 -39.95 -12.60
C PRO A 10 3.38 -39.53 -12.55
N GLN A 11 2.50 -40.52 -12.41
CA GLN A 11 1.06 -40.29 -12.31
C GLN A 11 0.41 -41.30 -11.37
N PRO A 12 -0.42 -40.86 -10.41
CA PRO A 12 -1.25 -41.76 -9.62
C PRO A 12 -2.25 -42.55 -10.49
N ASN A 13 -2.68 -43.72 -9.98
CA ASN A 13 -3.73 -44.49 -10.65
C ASN A 13 -4.99 -43.67 -10.84
N THR A 14 -5.62 -43.81 -12.01
CA THR A 14 -6.82 -43.05 -12.36
C THR A 14 -8.09 -43.85 -12.14
N PHE A 15 -9.20 -43.17 -11.84
CA PHE A 15 -10.52 -43.73 -11.62
C PHE A 15 -11.43 -43.50 -12.84
N GLY A 16 -11.17 -44.19 -13.94
CA GLY A 16 -11.94 -44.11 -15.16
C GLY A 16 -12.09 -42.65 -15.66
N PRO A 17 -13.33 -42.22 -16.02
CA PRO A 17 -13.56 -40.88 -16.54
C PRO A 17 -13.38 -39.74 -15.50
N LEU A 18 -13.35 -40.06 -14.20
CA LEU A 18 -13.12 -39.09 -13.14
C LEU A 18 -11.62 -38.77 -12.95
N GLY A 19 -10.74 -39.57 -13.58
CA GLY A 19 -9.29 -39.37 -13.46
C GLY A 19 -8.81 -39.47 -12.01
N ASN A 20 -8.07 -38.49 -11.53
CA ASN A 20 -7.54 -38.44 -10.15
C ASN A 20 -8.42 -37.64 -9.17
N LEU A 21 -9.60 -37.13 -9.63
CA LEU A 21 -10.48 -36.34 -8.80
C LEU A 21 -10.88 -37.02 -7.45
N PRO A 22 -11.17 -38.34 -7.41
CA PRO A 22 -11.50 -39.01 -6.15
C PRO A 22 -10.38 -39.09 -5.10
N GLN A 23 -9.14 -38.78 -5.49
CA GLN A 23 -7.99 -38.73 -4.58
C GLN A 23 -7.81 -37.36 -3.91
N LEU A 24 -8.59 -36.38 -4.34
CA LEU A 24 -8.50 -35.02 -3.81
C LEU A 24 -9.67 -34.74 -2.87
N ASP A 25 -9.36 -34.16 -1.72
CA ASP A 25 -10.38 -33.55 -0.88
C ASP A 25 -10.85 -32.24 -1.55
N ILE A 26 -12.14 -32.17 -1.90
CA ILE A 26 -12.73 -31.03 -2.57
C ILE A 26 -12.69 -29.77 -1.68
N GLN A 27 -12.66 -29.94 -0.34
CA GLN A 27 -12.59 -28.83 0.60
C GLN A 27 -11.15 -28.34 0.84
N GLN A 28 -10.17 -29.19 0.58
CA GLN A 28 -8.75 -28.94 0.80
C GLN A 28 -7.89 -29.46 -0.37
N PRO A 29 -8.15 -29.00 -1.60
CA PRO A 29 -7.49 -29.55 -2.78
C PRO A 29 -5.97 -29.32 -2.80
N SER A 30 -5.47 -28.15 -2.40
CA SER A 30 -4.03 -27.89 -2.37
C SER A 30 -3.33 -28.78 -1.35
N GLN A 31 -3.91 -29.02 -0.17
CA GLN A 31 -3.33 -29.91 0.83
C GLN A 31 -3.30 -31.37 0.36
N SER A 32 -4.31 -31.80 -0.39
CA SER A 32 -4.32 -33.13 -1.02
C SER A 32 -3.21 -33.25 -2.06
N ILE A 33 -3.00 -32.19 -2.88
CA ILE A 33 -1.92 -32.15 -3.88
C ILE A 33 -0.54 -32.13 -3.22
N MET A 34 -0.38 -31.43 -2.08
CA MET A 34 0.86 -31.48 -1.29
C MET A 34 1.20 -32.90 -0.81
N LYS A 35 0.21 -33.67 -0.35
CA LYS A 35 0.41 -35.09 0.03
C LYS A 35 0.86 -35.93 -1.16
N LEU A 36 0.27 -35.71 -2.34
CA LEU A 36 0.68 -36.40 -3.55
C LEU A 36 2.10 -35.99 -3.97
N ALA A 37 2.50 -34.73 -3.80
CA ALA A 37 3.87 -34.29 -4.07
C ALA A 37 4.90 -35.00 -3.18
N ALA A 38 4.56 -35.27 -1.90
CA ALA A 38 5.41 -36.03 -1.02
C ALA A 38 5.55 -37.50 -1.47
N GLU A 39 4.53 -38.09 -2.10
CA GLU A 39 4.52 -39.45 -2.60
C GLU A 39 5.21 -39.61 -3.97
N TYR A 40 4.91 -38.70 -4.91
CA TYR A 40 5.34 -38.82 -6.32
C TYR A 40 6.56 -37.98 -6.67
N GLY A 41 7.05 -37.13 -5.74
CA GLY A 41 8.22 -36.30 -5.92
C GLY A 41 7.93 -34.95 -6.56
N PRO A 42 8.98 -34.21 -6.97
CA PRO A 42 8.89 -32.79 -7.34
C PRO A 42 8.21 -32.53 -8.70
N ILE A 43 7.90 -33.57 -9.47
CA ILE A 43 7.12 -33.49 -10.71
C ILE A 43 6.18 -34.69 -10.81
N PHE A 44 4.90 -34.44 -11.02
CA PHE A 44 3.89 -35.48 -11.29
C PHE A 44 2.71 -34.88 -12.08
N LYS A 45 1.86 -35.71 -12.65
CA LYS A 45 0.68 -35.28 -13.37
C LYS A 45 -0.61 -35.88 -12.80
N LEU A 46 -1.66 -35.08 -12.79
CA LEU A 46 -3.00 -35.51 -12.42
C LEU A 46 -3.92 -35.35 -13.64
N LYS A 47 -4.76 -36.37 -13.85
CA LYS A 47 -5.80 -36.35 -14.86
C LYS A 47 -7.12 -35.92 -14.26
N PHE A 48 -7.76 -34.95 -14.86
CA PHE A 48 -9.09 -34.45 -14.50
C PHE A 48 -10.06 -34.68 -15.66
N PRO A 49 -11.38 -34.64 -15.44
CA PRO A 49 -12.36 -34.69 -16.56
C PRO A 49 -12.14 -33.58 -17.59
N THR A 50 -11.57 -32.45 -17.19
CA THR A 50 -11.32 -31.27 -18.03
C THR A 50 -9.94 -31.24 -18.69
N GLY A 51 -9.05 -32.18 -18.40
CA GLY A 51 -7.68 -32.21 -18.92
C GLY A 51 -6.65 -32.77 -17.94
N THR A 52 -5.40 -32.65 -18.29
CA THR A 52 -4.28 -33.08 -17.44
C THR A 52 -3.50 -31.85 -16.95
N GLY A 53 -3.20 -31.82 -15.65
CA GLY A 53 -2.31 -30.82 -15.05
C GLY A 53 -1.00 -31.47 -14.57
N ILE A 54 0.11 -30.89 -14.93
CA ILE A 54 1.44 -31.26 -14.43
C ILE A 54 1.72 -30.36 -13.22
N PHE A 55 2.18 -30.95 -12.11
CA PHE A 55 2.53 -30.23 -10.88
C PHE A 55 4.03 -30.28 -10.69
N ILE A 56 4.64 -29.13 -10.41
CA ILE A 56 6.07 -29.00 -10.16
C ILE A 56 6.32 -28.24 -8.85
N SER A 57 7.41 -28.64 -8.15
CA SER A 57 7.73 -28.10 -6.82
C SER A 57 9.22 -28.07 -6.47
N SER A 58 10.14 -28.21 -7.45
CA SER A 58 11.58 -27.98 -7.20
C SER A 58 12.07 -26.69 -7.82
N ALA A 59 13.09 -26.10 -7.23
CA ALA A 59 13.70 -24.86 -7.70
C ALA A 59 14.20 -24.96 -9.16
N GLU A 60 14.76 -26.12 -9.56
CA GLU A 60 15.24 -26.37 -10.91
C GLU A 60 14.11 -26.35 -11.94
N LEU A 61 13.02 -27.09 -11.70
CA LEU A 61 11.86 -27.14 -12.58
C LEU A 61 11.17 -25.76 -12.69
N VAL A 62 11.04 -25.07 -11.56
CA VAL A 62 10.42 -23.72 -11.51
C VAL A 62 11.32 -22.69 -12.20
N LYS A 63 12.64 -22.78 -12.09
CA LYS A 63 13.57 -21.94 -12.84
C LYS A 63 13.28 -22.03 -14.35
N ASP A 64 13.14 -23.22 -14.87
CA ASP A 64 12.93 -23.45 -16.29
C ASP A 64 11.51 -23.04 -16.73
N ALA A 65 10.50 -23.35 -15.93
CA ALA A 65 9.11 -22.92 -16.17
C ALA A 65 8.90 -21.39 -16.03
N SER A 66 9.85 -20.67 -15.42
CA SER A 66 9.82 -19.21 -15.31
C SER A 66 10.24 -18.47 -16.58
N ASP A 67 10.64 -19.17 -17.62
CA ASP A 67 10.98 -18.60 -18.92
C ASP A 67 9.71 -18.15 -19.67
N GLU A 68 9.41 -16.86 -19.63
CA GLU A 68 8.23 -16.26 -20.26
C GLU A 68 8.24 -16.34 -21.81
N SER A 69 9.37 -16.65 -22.44
CA SER A 69 9.41 -16.91 -23.89
C SER A 69 8.68 -18.21 -24.23
N ARG A 70 8.74 -19.19 -23.34
CA ARG A 70 8.20 -20.55 -23.51
C ARG A 70 6.88 -20.80 -22.77
N PHE A 71 6.69 -20.12 -21.66
CA PHE A 71 5.51 -20.29 -20.79
C PHE A 71 4.73 -18.98 -20.64
N ASP A 72 3.45 -19.08 -20.37
CA ASP A 72 2.60 -17.94 -20.05
C ASP A 72 1.53 -18.33 -19.02
N LYS A 73 0.95 -17.33 -18.33
CA LYS A 73 -0.09 -17.53 -17.33
C LYS A 73 -1.31 -18.22 -17.92
N LEU A 74 -1.74 -19.30 -17.28
CA LEU A 74 -3.02 -19.94 -17.56
C LEU A 74 -4.14 -19.30 -16.74
N VAL A 75 -5.18 -18.84 -17.39
CA VAL A 75 -6.48 -18.58 -16.74
C VAL A 75 -7.19 -19.92 -16.60
N ASN A 76 -6.97 -20.61 -15.46
CA ASN A 76 -7.48 -21.95 -15.20
C ASN A 76 -9.01 -21.98 -15.02
N ALA A 77 -9.59 -23.18 -14.93
CA ALA A 77 -11.06 -23.32 -14.88
C ALA A 77 -11.76 -22.53 -13.76
N PRO A 78 -11.25 -22.50 -12.50
CA PRO A 78 -11.80 -21.62 -11.47
C PRO A 78 -11.76 -20.15 -11.86
N LEU A 79 -10.63 -19.65 -12.33
CA LEU A 79 -10.49 -18.22 -12.73
C LEU A 79 -11.40 -17.87 -13.91
N GLN A 80 -11.63 -18.81 -14.84
CA GLN A 80 -12.60 -18.59 -15.92
C GLN A 80 -14.03 -18.42 -15.38
N LYS A 81 -14.40 -19.06 -14.26
CA LYS A 81 -15.70 -18.85 -13.61
C LYS A 81 -15.76 -17.52 -12.86
N VAL A 82 -14.67 -17.09 -12.24
CA VAL A 82 -14.54 -15.79 -11.60
C VAL A 82 -14.71 -14.65 -12.61
N ARG A 83 -14.35 -14.83 -13.88
CA ARG A 83 -14.59 -13.85 -14.96
C ARG A 83 -16.05 -13.40 -15.09
N ALA A 84 -17.02 -14.16 -14.57
CA ALA A 84 -18.44 -13.75 -14.57
C ALA A 84 -18.65 -12.40 -13.82
N PHE A 85 -17.77 -12.04 -12.89
CA PHE A 85 -17.85 -10.78 -12.12
C PHE A 85 -16.57 -9.95 -12.11
N SER A 86 -15.45 -10.51 -12.50
CA SER A 86 -14.18 -9.76 -12.63
C SER A 86 -13.75 -9.58 -14.10
N GLY A 87 -14.54 -10.07 -15.05
CA GLY A 87 -14.31 -9.90 -16.49
C GLY A 87 -12.86 -10.14 -16.93
N ASP A 88 -12.34 -9.19 -17.67
CA ASP A 88 -10.95 -9.11 -18.09
C ASP A 88 -10.12 -8.17 -17.20
N GLY A 89 -10.42 -8.12 -15.90
CA GLY A 89 -9.59 -7.48 -14.90
C GLY A 89 -8.20 -8.10 -14.80
N LEU A 90 -7.23 -7.41 -14.22
CA LEU A 90 -5.81 -7.80 -14.18
C LEU A 90 -5.55 -9.25 -13.74
N PHE A 91 -6.34 -9.75 -12.78
CA PHE A 91 -6.14 -11.09 -12.25
C PHE A 91 -6.68 -12.19 -13.16
N THR A 92 -7.82 -11.97 -13.82
CA THR A 92 -8.56 -12.97 -14.59
C THR A 92 -8.36 -12.87 -16.10
N SER A 93 -7.67 -11.86 -16.61
CA SER A 93 -7.35 -11.72 -18.03
C SER A 93 -6.17 -12.60 -18.47
N TRP A 94 -6.20 -13.00 -19.74
CA TRP A 94 -5.05 -13.58 -20.42
C TRP A 94 -4.02 -12.49 -20.74
N THR A 95 -2.73 -12.84 -20.75
CA THR A 95 -1.66 -11.89 -21.09
C THR A 95 -1.80 -11.26 -22.48
N LYS A 96 -2.43 -11.97 -23.42
CA LYS A 96 -2.69 -11.49 -24.77
C LYS A 96 -3.90 -10.56 -24.90
N GLU A 97 -4.74 -10.44 -23.86
CA GLU A 97 -5.90 -9.53 -23.87
C GLU A 97 -5.40 -8.09 -23.74
N GLU A 98 -5.89 -7.23 -24.61
CA GLU A 98 -5.45 -5.83 -24.72
C GLU A 98 -5.68 -5.05 -23.42
N ASN A 99 -6.85 -5.24 -22.79
CA ASN A 99 -7.19 -4.59 -21.54
C ASN A 99 -6.28 -5.00 -20.38
N TRP A 100 -5.69 -6.22 -20.41
CA TRP A 100 -4.69 -6.58 -19.40
C TRP A 100 -3.47 -5.65 -19.45
N ARG A 101 -2.90 -5.45 -20.65
CA ARG A 101 -1.71 -4.60 -20.82
C ARG A 101 -2.03 -3.15 -20.50
N LYS A 102 -3.14 -2.64 -21.02
CA LYS A 102 -3.62 -1.28 -20.78
C LYS A 102 -3.79 -1.01 -19.29
N ALA A 103 -4.56 -1.85 -18.57
CA ALA A 103 -4.76 -1.72 -17.13
C ALA A 103 -3.44 -1.85 -16.34
N HIS A 104 -2.57 -2.80 -16.72
CA HIS A 104 -1.28 -2.99 -16.08
C HIS A 104 -0.39 -1.74 -16.20
N ASN A 105 -0.29 -1.15 -17.40
CA ASN A 105 0.52 0.04 -17.65
C ASN A 105 -0.02 1.27 -16.90
N ILE A 106 -1.35 1.43 -16.85
CA ILE A 106 -2.00 2.55 -16.16
C ILE A 106 -1.81 2.45 -14.65
N LEU A 107 -1.98 1.26 -14.08
CA LEU A 107 -2.08 1.05 -12.63
C LEU A 107 -0.73 0.83 -11.93
N LEU A 108 0.28 0.36 -12.65
CA LEU A 108 1.57 -0.01 -12.07
C LEU A 108 2.24 1.12 -11.27
N PRO A 109 2.19 2.41 -11.69
CA PRO A 109 2.74 3.51 -10.88
C PRO A 109 2.06 3.70 -9.52
N SER A 110 0.78 3.34 -9.39
CA SER A 110 0.05 3.42 -8.10
C SER A 110 0.50 2.38 -7.06
N PHE A 111 1.37 1.46 -7.44
CA PHE A 111 2.00 0.48 -6.55
C PHE A 111 3.50 0.74 -6.36
N SER A 112 3.98 1.93 -6.75
CA SER A 112 5.33 2.39 -6.48
C SER A 112 5.52 2.73 -4.99
N GLN A 113 6.77 2.87 -4.56
CA GLN A 113 7.08 3.30 -3.19
C GLN A 113 6.55 4.69 -2.86
N SER A 114 6.60 5.62 -3.81
CA SER A 114 6.03 6.96 -3.65
C SER A 114 4.52 6.87 -3.38
N ALA A 115 3.81 6.00 -4.10
CA ALA A 115 2.40 5.76 -3.85
C ALA A 115 2.15 5.15 -2.45
N MET A 116 3.04 4.24 -1.98
CA MET A 116 2.92 3.68 -0.62
C MET A 116 3.05 4.75 0.46
N LYS A 117 3.91 5.74 0.27
CA LYS A 117 4.01 6.90 1.17
C LYS A 117 2.68 7.67 1.23
N GLY A 118 2.02 7.85 0.08
CA GLY A 118 0.69 8.48 0.01
C GLY A 118 -0.41 7.68 0.71
N TYR A 119 -0.39 6.34 0.58
CA TYR A 119 -1.38 5.48 1.23
C TYR A 119 -1.16 5.27 2.73
N HIS A 120 0.04 5.56 3.23
CA HIS A 120 0.44 5.24 4.60
C HIS A 120 -0.54 5.78 5.66
N ALA A 121 -0.95 7.04 5.55
CA ALA A 121 -1.87 7.65 6.51
C ALA A 121 -3.24 6.95 6.53
N MET A 122 -3.76 6.56 5.36
CA MET A 122 -5.02 5.82 5.24
C MET A 122 -4.91 4.40 5.83
N MET A 123 -3.78 3.72 5.63
CA MET A 123 -3.52 2.41 6.23
C MET A 123 -3.42 2.51 7.76
N VAL A 124 -2.78 3.55 8.28
CA VAL A 124 -2.71 3.84 9.72
C VAL A 124 -4.10 4.06 10.30
N ASP A 125 -4.95 4.86 9.64
CA ASP A 125 -6.34 5.11 10.07
C ASP A 125 -7.10 3.77 10.27
N VAL A 126 -7.06 2.89 9.28
CA VAL A 126 -7.75 1.59 9.37
C VAL A 126 -7.13 0.69 10.45
N ALA A 127 -5.80 0.65 10.55
CA ALA A 127 -5.10 -0.12 11.58
C ALA A 127 -5.41 0.36 13.01
N LEU A 128 -5.56 1.67 13.20
CA LEU A 128 -5.99 2.24 14.48
C LEU A 128 -7.41 1.81 14.87
N GLN A 129 -8.34 1.66 13.92
CA GLN A 129 -9.68 1.14 14.20
C GLN A 129 -9.65 -0.30 14.73
N LEU A 130 -8.77 -1.14 14.18
CA LEU A 130 -8.52 -2.49 14.71
C LEU A 130 -7.97 -2.43 16.15
N VAL A 131 -6.94 -1.60 16.38
CA VAL A 131 -6.33 -1.44 17.71
C VAL A 131 -7.36 -0.93 18.71
N GLN A 132 -8.18 0.03 18.36
CA GLN A 132 -9.26 0.54 19.22
C GLN A 132 -10.31 -0.54 19.53
N LYS A 133 -10.70 -1.35 18.52
CA LYS A 133 -11.60 -2.47 18.77
C LYS A 133 -11.02 -3.42 19.81
N TRP A 134 -9.77 -3.84 19.62
CA TRP A 134 -9.12 -4.81 20.51
C TRP A 134 -8.87 -4.24 21.92
N SER A 135 -8.59 -2.93 22.03
CA SER A 135 -8.41 -2.24 23.33
C SER A 135 -9.67 -2.16 24.18
N ARG A 136 -10.86 -2.33 23.57
CA ARG A 136 -12.16 -2.26 24.23
C ARG A 136 -12.70 -3.63 24.64
N LEU A 137 -12.02 -4.71 24.26
CA LEU A 137 -12.43 -6.06 24.62
C LEU A 137 -12.16 -6.34 26.10
N ASN A 138 -13.06 -7.07 26.72
CA ASN A 138 -12.84 -7.59 28.06
C ASN A 138 -11.81 -8.74 28.04
N SER A 139 -11.19 -9.02 29.16
CA SER A 139 -10.15 -10.05 29.28
C SER A 139 -10.61 -11.47 28.95
N ASP A 140 -11.91 -11.74 28.98
CA ASP A 140 -12.54 -13.02 28.66
C ASP A 140 -12.99 -13.13 27.19
N GLU A 141 -13.06 -12.00 26.45
CA GLU A 141 -13.45 -12.00 25.05
C GLU A 141 -12.33 -12.51 24.13
N SER A 142 -12.73 -13.33 23.16
CA SER A 142 -11.82 -13.90 22.16
C SER A 142 -11.94 -13.19 20.83
N ILE A 143 -10.82 -13.02 20.15
CA ILE A 143 -10.69 -12.41 18.83
C ILE A 143 -10.64 -13.51 17.77
N ASN A 144 -11.52 -13.45 16.80
CA ASN A 144 -11.42 -14.23 15.56
C ASN A 144 -10.44 -13.53 14.60
N VAL A 145 -9.17 -13.97 14.63
CA VAL A 145 -8.10 -13.31 13.85
C VAL A 145 -8.39 -13.25 12.35
N PRO A 146 -8.74 -14.36 11.65
CA PRO A 146 -9.02 -14.30 10.22
C PRO A 146 -10.17 -13.36 9.85
N GLU A 147 -11.17 -13.23 10.72
CA GLU A 147 -12.29 -12.32 10.47
C GLU A 147 -11.87 -10.86 10.61
N ASP A 148 -11.14 -10.51 11.69
CA ASP A 148 -10.71 -9.14 11.92
C ASP A 148 -9.66 -8.69 10.91
N MET A 149 -8.74 -9.58 10.50
CA MET A 149 -7.79 -9.28 9.43
C MET A 149 -8.51 -9.09 8.08
N THR A 150 -9.57 -9.86 7.81
CA THR A 150 -10.39 -9.67 6.59
C THR A 150 -11.12 -8.32 6.59
N ARG A 151 -11.65 -7.89 7.75
CA ARG A 151 -12.27 -6.57 7.91
C ARG A 151 -11.27 -5.43 7.65
N LEU A 152 -10.10 -5.55 8.26
CA LEU A 152 -9.02 -4.57 8.12
C LEU A 152 -8.59 -4.41 6.66
N THR A 153 -8.19 -5.52 6.02
CA THR A 153 -7.63 -5.46 4.67
C THR A 153 -8.66 -5.04 3.61
N LEU A 154 -9.96 -5.35 3.81
CA LEU A 154 -11.01 -4.82 2.96
C LEU A 154 -11.17 -3.30 3.11
N ASP A 155 -11.21 -2.80 4.35
CA ASP A 155 -11.34 -1.36 4.60
C ASP A 155 -10.11 -0.60 4.07
N THR A 156 -8.92 -1.19 4.19
CA THR A 156 -7.68 -0.62 3.64
C THR A 156 -7.72 -0.50 2.12
N ILE A 157 -8.01 -1.59 1.40
CA ILE A 157 -8.06 -1.51 -0.08
C ILE A 157 -9.22 -0.63 -0.57
N GLY A 158 -10.35 -0.63 0.15
CA GLY A 158 -11.48 0.25 -0.15
C GLY A 158 -11.10 1.73 -0.03
N LEU A 159 -10.44 2.09 1.07
CA LEU A 159 -10.04 3.47 1.34
C LEU A 159 -8.90 3.93 0.43
N CYS A 160 -7.79 3.18 0.40
CA CYS A 160 -6.60 3.54 -0.38
C CYS A 160 -6.84 3.48 -1.90
N GLY A 161 -7.65 2.51 -2.36
CA GLY A 161 -7.86 2.31 -3.79
C GLY A 161 -8.97 3.17 -4.39
N PHE A 162 -10.00 3.48 -3.63
CA PHE A 162 -11.25 4.03 -4.17
C PHE A 162 -11.84 5.15 -3.31
N ASN A 163 -11.15 5.57 -2.26
CA ASN A 163 -11.66 6.49 -1.23
C ASN A 163 -13.05 6.07 -0.70
N TYR A 164 -13.26 4.75 -0.58
CA TYR A 164 -14.52 4.17 -0.13
C TYR A 164 -14.37 3.46 1.21
N ARG A 165 -15.15 3.87 2.22
CA ARG A 165 -15.12 3.29 3.56
C ARG A 165 -16.21 2.23 3.71
N PHE A 166 -15.83 0.97 3.85
CA PHE A 166 -16.76 -0.10 4.21
C PHE A 166 -17.21 -0.03 5.66
N ASN A 167 -16.43 0.63 6.52
CA ASN A 167 -16.68 0.81 7.94
C ASN A 167 -16.91 -0.54 8.65
N SER A 168 -16.04 -1.51 8.36
CA SER A 168 -16.21 -2.90 8.80
C SER A 168 -16.11 -3.05 10.33
N PHE A 169 -15.34 -2.20 11.01
CA PHE A 169 -15.20 -2.20 12.47
C PHE A 169 -16.37 -1.55 13.23
N TYR A 170 -17.19 -0.77 12.54
CA TYR A 170 -18.40 -0.15 13.10
C TYR A 170 -19.66 -0.99 12.88
N ARG A 171 -19.52 -2.19 12.31
CA ARG A 171 -20.61 -3.11 12.00
C ARG A 171 -20.44 -4.43 12.76
N GLU A 172 -21.51 -4.88 13.39
CA GLU A 172 -21.56 -6.22 14.00
C GLU A 172 -21.43 -7.31 12.92
N LYS A 173 -22.18 -7.19 11.83
CA LYS A 173 -22.17 -8.15 10.71
C LYS A 173 -21.31 -7.63 9.56
N PRO A 174 -20.55 -8.52 8.87
CA PRO A 174 -19.79 -8.13 7.69
C PRO A 174 -20.65 -7.42 6.65
N HIS A 175 -20.07 -6.43 5.95
CA HIS A 175 -20.74 -5.70 4.89
C HIS A 175 -21.33 -6.66 3.85
N ARG A 176 -22.49 -6.30 3.27
CA ARG A 176 -23.18 -7.17 2.30
C ARG A 176 -22.30 -7.54 1.10
N PHE A 177 -21.41 -6.63 0.66
CA PHE A 177 -20.44 -6.87 -0.41
C PHE A 177 -19.55 -8.09 -0.09
N ILE A 178 -18.98 -8.18 1.12
CA ILE A 178 -18.14 -9.31 1.54
C ILE A 178 -18.90 -10.62 1.43
N LYS A 179 -20.16 -10.64 1.90
CA LYS A 179 -21.00 -11.85 1.85
C LYS A 179 -21.32 -12.25 0.43
N SER A 180 -21.65 -11.28 -0.44
CA SER A 180 -21.96 -11.52 -1.85
C SER A 180 -20.73 -12.03 -2.59
N MET A 181 -19.59 -11.38 -2.38
CA MET A 181 -18.32 -11.77 -2.99
C MET A 181 -17.86 -13.17 -2.53
N GLY A 182 -17.89 -13.45 -1.22
CA GLY A 182 -17.56 -14.78 -0.71
C GLY A 182 -18.43 -15.88 -1.32
N ARG A 183 -19.78 -15.69 -1.36
CA ARG A 183 -20.66 -16.65 -2.01
C ARG A 183 -20.41 -16.79 -3.51
N ALA A 184 -20.10 -15.69 -4.21
CA ALA A 184 -19.80 -15.71 -5.63
C ALA A 184 -18.48 -16.47 -5.91
N LEU A 185 -17.44 -16.26 -5.10
CA LEU A 185 -16.17 -17.00 -5.19
C LEU A 185 -16.39 -18.49 -4.91
N ASP A 186 -17.08 -18.85 -3.82
CA ASP A 186 -17.40 -20.23 -3.47
C ASP A 186 -18.21 -20.92 -4.61
N GLU A 187 -19.18 -20.24 -5.18
CA GLU A 187 -19.97 -20.79 -6.28
C GLU A 187 -19.14 -20.93 -7.56
N ALA A 188 -18.26 -19.97 -7.88
CA ALA A 188 -17.35 -20.06 -9.02
C ALA A 188 -16.40 -21.27 -8.89
N MET A 189 -15.85 -21.50 -7.69
CA MET A 189 -15.01 -22.67 -7.39
C MET A 189 -15.82 -23.97 -7.53
N ASN A 190 -17.01 -24.03 -6.97
CA ASN A 190 -17.90 -25.20 -7.07
C ASN A 190 -18.30 -25.49 -8.52
N GLN A 191 -18.60 -24.46 -9.34
CA GLN A 191 -18.94 -24.63 -10.75
C GLN A 191 -17.80 -25.23 -11.57
N SER A 192 -16.54 -24.98 -11.20
CA SER A 192 -15.39 -25.54 -11.90
C SER A 192 -15.27 -27.08 -11.70
N ASN A 193 -15.83 -27.59 -10.61
CA ASN A 193 -15.76 -29.00 -10.21
C ASN A 193 -17.02 -29.79 -10.56
N ARG A 194 -18.11 -29.15 -11.04
CA ARG A 194 -19.37 -29.80 -11.36
C ARG A 194 -19.40 -30.36 -12.80
N LEU A 195 -20.05 -31.50 -12.94
CA LEU A 195 -20.43 -32.02 -14.28
C LEU A 195 -21.53 -31.12 -14.86
N GLY A 196 -21.52 -30.90 -16.17
CA GLY A 196 -22.45 -29.98 -16.85
C GLY A 196 -23.96 -30.27 -16.62
N ILE A 197 -24.31 -31.54 -16.34
CA ILE A 197 -25.71 -31.92 -16.00
C ILE A 197 -26.04 -31.44 -14.58
N GLN A 198 -25.14 -31.62 -13.61
CA GLN A 198 -25.35 -31.16 -12.24
C GLN A 198 -25.51 -29.65 -12.19
N ASP A 199 -24.72 -28.91 -12.98
CA ASP A 199 -24.76 -27.47 -13.02
C ASP A 199 -26.10 -26.95 -13.55
N LYS A 200 -26.73 -27.64 -14.53
CA LYS A 200 -28.07 -27.28 -15.04
C LYS A 200 -29.16 -27.41 -13.97
N LEU A 201 -29.04 -28.33 -13.03
CA LEU A 201 -30.03 -28.57 -11.96
C LEU A 201 -29.93 -27.58 -10.79
N MET A 202 -28.85 -26.82 -10.69
CA MET A 202 -28.60 -25.90 -9.57
C MET A 202 -29.21 -24.50 -9.73
N ILE A 203 -30.52 -24.45 -10.16
CA ILE A 203 -31.24 -23.21 -10.47
C ILE A 203 -31.20 -22.19 -9.33
N LYS A 204 -31.44 -22.63 -8.08
CA LYS A 204 -31.41 -21.72 -6.91
C LYS A 204 -30.05 -21.12 -6.68
N LYS A 205 -28.97 -21.91 -6.82
CA LYS A 205 -27.59 -21.42 -6.65
C LYS A 205 -27.19 -20.44 -7.74
N LYS A 206 -27.56 -20.73 -8.99
CA LYS A 206 -27.33 -19.80 -10.12
C LYS A 206 -28.08 -18.47 -9.93
N ARG A 207 -29.35 -18.53 -9.49
CA ARG A 207 -30.08 -17.30 -9.18
C ARG A 207 -29.40 -16.48 -8.08
N GLN A 208 -28.95 -17.12 -7.00
CA GLN A 208 -28.23 -16.43 -5.93
C GLN A 208 -26.92 -15.86 -6.43
N PHE A 209 -26.16 -16.60 -7.23
CA PHE A 209 -24.91 -16.14 -7.84
C PHE A 209 -25.11 -14.87 -8.69
N ASN A 210 -26.14 -14.85 -9.54
CA ASN A 210 -26.45 -13.66 -10.34
C ASN A 210 -26.85 -12.47 -9.44
N LEU A 211 -27.69 -12.67 -8.41
CA LEU A 211 -28.07 -11.62 -7.47
C LEU A 211 -26.87 -11.06 -6.71
N ASP A 212 -25.89 -11.90 -6.40
CA ASP A 212 -24.66 -11.46 -5.74
C ASP A 212 -23.77 -10.64 -6.71
N ILE A 213 -23.68 -11.04 -7.98
CA ILE A 213 -22.98 -10.27 -9.02
C ILE A 213 -23.66 -8.93 -9.27
N ASP A 214 -24.98 -8.91 -9.46
CA ASP A 214 -25.75 -7.68 -9.71
C ASP A 214 -25.55 -6.67 -8.56
N TYR A 215 -25.54 -7.18 -7.32
CA TYR A 215 -25.28 -6.33 -6.16
C TYR A 215 -23.84 -5.76 -6.15
N MET A 216 -22.84 -6.61 -6.47
CA MET A 216 -21.44 -6.16 -6.53
C MET A 216 -21.25 -5.10 -7.62
N PHE A 217 -21.85 -5.32 -8.79
CA PHE A 217 -21.79 -4.35 -9.89
C PHE A 217 -22.47 -3.03 -9.50
N SER A 218 -23.68 -3.09 -8.94
CA SER A 218 -24.41 -1.88 -8.56
C SER A 218 -23.69 -1.04 -7.50
N LEU A 219 -22.95 -1.67 -6.59
CA LEU A 219 -22.12 -0.94 -5.62
C LEU A 219 -20.93 -0.26 -6.29
N VAL A 220 -20.23 -1.02 -7.15
CA VAL A 220 -19.02 -0.51 -7.81
C VAL A 220 -19.36 0.58 -8.81
N ASP A 221 -20.44 0.43 -9.58
CA ASP A 221 -20.91 1.47 -10.52
C ASP A 221 -21.24 2.76 -9.78
N ARG A 222 -21.88 2.66 -8.61
CA ARG A 222 -22.14 3.84 -7.79
C ARG A 222 -20.85 4.52 -7.34
N ILE A 223 -19.82 3.77 -6.91
CA ILE A 223 -18.52 4.35 -6.53
C ILE A 223 -17.89 5.09 -7.73
N ILE A 224 -17.99 4.51 -8.93
CA ILE A 224 -17.50 5.14 -10.17
C ILE A 224 -18.28 6.42 -10.47
N ASP A 225 -19.61 6.36 -10.41
CA ASP A 225 -20.49 7.48 -10.72
C ASP A 225 -20.35 8.62 -9.70
N GLU A 226 -20.26 8.31 -8.40
CA GLU A 226 -20.00 9.28 -7.34
C GLU A 226 -18.68 10.01 -7.58
N ARG A 227 -17.61 9.29 -7.96
CA ARG A 227 -16.32 9.90 -8.26
C ARG A 227 -16.38 10.80 -9.51
N LYS A 228 -17.04 10.38 -10.57
CA LYS A 228 -17.19 11.18 -11.81
C LYS A 228 -17.98 12.45 -11.60
N ASN A 229 -18.94 12.44 -10.69
CA ASN A 229 -19.82 13.56 -10.39
C ASN A 229 -19.31 14.44 -9.24
N SER A 230 -18.19 14.07 -8.60
CA SER A 230 -17.60 14.89 -7.53
C SER A 230 -16.70 15.98 -8.14
N ASP A 231 -16.79 17.19 -7.60
CA ASP A 231 -15.91 18.31 -7.98
C ASP A 231 -14.47 18.15 -7.44
N SER A 232 -14.22 17.15 -6.60
CA SER A 232 -12.90 16.91 -6.02
C SER A 232 -12.05 16.01 -6.95
N HIS A 233 -11.23 16.64 -7.79
CA HIS A 233 -10.22 15.97 -8.63
C HIS A 233 -8.90 15.66 -7.89
N ASP A 234 -8.83 15.89 -6.58
CA ASP A 234 -7.57 15.84 -5.81
C ASP A 234 -7.21 14.45 -5.24
N ALA A 235 -7.98 13.41 -5.51
CA ALA A 235 -7.67 12.08 -4.98
C ALA A 235 -6.67 11.33 -5.87
N GLU A 236 -5.45 11.15 -5.40
CA GLU A 236 -4.40 10.34 -6.05
C GLU A 236 -4.54 8.84 -5.75
N ASP A 237 -5.71 8.25 -6.00
CA ASP A 237 -5.99 6.84 -5.76
C ASP A 237 -6.08 6.00 -7.07
N LEU A 238 -6.31 4.67 -6.92
CA LEU A 238 -6.42 3.77 -8.06
C LEU A 238 -7.59 4.15 -8.98
N LEU A 239 -8.71 4.61 -8.42
CA LEU A 239 -9.91 4.95 -9.20
C LEU A 239 -9.68 6.20 -10.05
N SER A 240 -9.14 7.27 -9.48
CA SER A 240 -8.80 8.49 -10.23
C SER A 240 -7.85 8.16 -11.37
N ARG A 241 -6.83 7.34 -11.08
CA ARG A 241 -5.88 6.93 -12.10
C ARG A 241 -6.53 6.14 -13.25
N MET A 242 -7.47 5.24 -12.94
CA MET A 242 -8.21 4.49 -13.97
C MET A 242 -9.13 5.37 -14.81
N LEU A 243 -9.71 6.42 -14.23
CA LEU A 243 -10.61 7.34 -14.90
C LEU A 243 -9.86 8.36 -15.79
N GLU A 244 -8.72 8.84 -15.32
CA GLU A 244 -8.03 9.99 -15.90
C GLU A 244 -6.87 9.61 -16.82
N CYS A 245 -6.09 8.58 -16.47
CA CYS A 245 -4.89 8.22 -17.19
C CYS A 245 -5.19 7.37 -18.44
N ALA A 246 -4.40 7.62 -19.47
CA ALA A 246 -4.34 6.78 -20.67
C ALA A 246 -3.14 5.85 -20.61
N ASP A 247 -3.25 4.70 -21.24
CA ASP A 247 -2.13 3.78 -21.44
C ASP A 247 -0.99 4.48 -22.20
N PRO A 248 0.22 4.54 -21.65
CA PRO A 248 1.34 5.23 -22.28
C PRO A 248 1.80 4.59 -23.61
N GLU A 249 1.40 3.35 -23.89
CA GLU A 249 1.75 2.67 -25.15
C GLU A 249 0.75 2.94 -26.27
N THR A 250 -0.55 2.95 -25.97
CA THR A 250 -1.63 3.07 -26.95
C THR A 250 -2.28 4.45 -26.98
N GLY A 251 -2.20 5.22 -25.89
CA GLY A 251 -2.92 6.47 -25.71
C GLY A 251 -4.40 6.29 -25.34
N GLU A 252 -4.87 5.07 -25.14
CA GLU A 252 -6.26 4.77 -24.83
C GLU A 252 -6.53 4.70 -23.32
N LYS A 253 -7.73 5.08 -22.92
CA LYS A 253 -8.23 4.94 -21.55
C LYS A 253 -8.93 3.60 -21.34
N LEU A 254 -9.11 3.20 -20.09
CA LEU A 254 -9.97 2.09 -19.71
C LEU A 254 -11.45 2.47 -19.91
N SER A 255 -12.28 1.50 -20.33
CA SER A 255 -13.73 1.66 -20.32
C SER A 255 -14.29 1.54 -18.90
N ASP A 256 -15.47 2.12 -18.63
CA ASP A 256 -16.14 2.00 -17.33
C ASP A 256 -16.37 0.53 -16.93
N GLU A 257 -16.72 -0.31 -17.91
CA GLU A 257 -16.87 -1.74 -17.68
C GLU A 257 -15.57 -2.38 -17.22
N ASN A 258 -14.42 -2.06 -17.84
CA ASN A 258 -13.14 -2.59 -17.41
C ASN A 258 -12.73 -1.99 -16.05
N ILE A 259 -13.00 -0.71 -15.78
CA ILE A 259 -12.77 -0.08 -14.46
C ILE A 259 -13.56 -0.84 -13.38
N ARG A 260 -14.84 -1.16 -13.63
CA ARG A 260 -15.65 -2.01 -12.73
C ARG A 260 -14.96 -3.35 -12.44
N TYR A 261 -14.45 -4.02 -13.46
CA TYR A 261 -13.73 -5.28 -13.30
C TYR A 261 -12.43 -5.14 -12.53
N GLN A 262 -11.69 -4.04 -12.70
CA GLN A 262 -10.49 -3.76 -11.93
C GLN A 262 -10.81 -3.53 -10.46
N ILE A 263 -11.83 -2.72 -10.12
CA ILE A 263 -12.24 -2.47 -8.73
C ILE A 263 -12.61 -3.79 -8.05
N ILE A 264 -13.43 -4.63 -8.67
CA ILE A 264 -13.78 -5.95 -8.13
C ILE A 264 -12.54 -6.82 -7.97
N THR A 265 -11.64 -6.81 -8.96
CA THR A 265 -10.38 -7.55 -8.89
C THR A 265 -9.54 -7.12 -7.69
N PHE A 266 -9.38 -5.83 -7.45
CA PHE A 266 -8.60 -5.32 -6.31
C PHE A 266 -9.29 -5.60 -4.98
N LEU A 267 -10.62 -5.48 -4.91
CA LEU A 267 -11.37 -5.83 -3.70
C LEU A 267 -11.26 -7.32 -3.35
N ILE A 268 -11.14 -8.22 -4.34
CA ILE A 268 -10.90 -9.65 -4.09
C ILE A 268 -9.44 -9.88 -3.70
N ALA A 269 -8.50 -9.41 -4.53
CA ALA A 269 -7.09 -9.72 -4.40
C ALA A 269 -6.47 -9.06 -3.14
N GLY A 270 -6.85 -7.81 -2.85
CA GLY A 270 -6.24 -7.04 -1.77
C GLY A 270 -6.64 -7.51 -0.37
N HIS A 271 -7.86 -8.02 -0.17
CA HIS A 271 -8.29 -8.37 1.18
C HIS A 271 -8.04 -9.85 1.55
N GLU A 272 -8.30 -10.80 0.65
CA GLU A 272 -8.20 -12.24 0.97
C GLU A 272 -6.75 -12.68 1.22
N THR A 273 -5.81 -12.23 0.39
CA THR A 273 -4.41 -12.66 0.48
C THR A 273 -3.71 -12.05 1.69
N THR A 274 -3.83 -10.75 1.90
CA THR A 274 -3.16 -10.04 3.00
C THR A 274 -3.74 -10.44 4.36
N SER A 275 -5.07 -10.66 4.46
CA SER A 275 -5.67 -11.17 5.70
C SER A 275 -5.17 -12.57 6.06
N GLY A 276 -4.93 -13.42 5.06
CA GLY A 276 -4.32 -14.73 5.24
C GLY A 276 -2.88 -14.63 5.77
N LEU A 277 -2.06 -13.78 5.16
CA LEU A 277 -0.69 -13.50 5.60
C LEU A 277 -0.63 -13.02 7.06
N LEU A 278 -1.43 -12.03 7.41
CA LEU A 278 -1.52 -11.50 8.78
C LEU A 278 -1.94 -12.59 9.77
N SER A 279 -2.90 -13.44 9.39
CA SER A 279 -3.38 -14.54 10.24
C SER A 279 -2.31 -15.62 10.45
N PHE A 280 -1.56 -16.00 9.41
CA PHE A 280 -0.44 -16.93 9.56
C PHE A 280 0.70 -16.33 10.37
N ALA A 281 1.04 -15.06 10.16
CA ALA A 281 2.08 -14.38 10.93
C ALA A 281 1.75 -14.35 12.43
N LEU A 282 0.50 -14.03 12.80
CA LEU A 282 0.05 -14.06 14.20
C LEU A 282 0.05 -15.49 14.77
N TYR A 283 -0.33 -16.49 13.98
CA TYR A 283 -0.21 -17.89 14.37
C TYR A 283 1.25 -18.27 14.68
N PHE A 284 2.17 -17.98 13.79
CA PHE A 284 3.59 -18.30 13.99
C PHE A 284 4.19 -17.56 15.17
N LEU A 285 3.88 -16.29 15.35
CA LEU A 285 4.37 -15.50 16.49
C LEU A 285 3.96 -16.10 17.83
N MET A 286 2.74 -16.62 17.96
CA MET A 286 2.28 -17.25 19.18
C MET A 286 2.96 -18.60 19.45
N ASN A 287 3.34 -19.33 18.40
CA ASN A 287 3.97 -20.63 18.53
C ASN A 287 5.51 -20.58 18.64
N HIS A 288 6.13 -19.38 18.49
CA HIS A 288 7.58 -19.16 18.55
C HIS A 288 7.91 -18.02 19.51
N PRO A 289 7.94 -18.27 20.83
CA PRO A 289 8.12 -17.22 21.84
C PRO A 289 9.42 -16.44 21.70
N GLU A 290 10.49 -17.07 21.22
CA GLU A 290 11.79 -16.44 20.97
C GLU A 290 11.72 -15.46 19.79
N VAL A 291 10.98 -15.79 18.74
CA VAL A 291 10.73 -14.90 17.60
C VAL A 291 9.84 -13.72 18.03
N LEU A 292 8.81 -14.01 18.81
CA LEU A 292 7.91 -12.99 19.35
C LEU A 292 8.65 -11.99 20.25
N ALA A 293 9.59 -12.46 21.07
CA ALA A 293 10.40 -11.61 21.95
C ALA A 293 11.25 -10.62 21.11
N LYS A 294 11.96 -11.10 20.08
CA LYS A 294 12.74 -10.25 19.17
C LYS A 294 11.85 -9.25 18.41
N ALA A 295 10.64 -9.67 18.02
CA ALA A 295 9.68 -8.80 17.37
C ALA A 295 9.21 -7.67 18.30
N TYR A 296 8.97 -7.96 19.59
CA TYR A 296 8.67 -6.93 20.60
C TYR A 296 9.83 -5.96 20.77
N GLU A 297 11.07 -6.45 20.86
CA GLU A 297 12.27 -5.61 20.99
C GLU A 297 12.43 -4.66 19.81
N GLU A 298 12.24 -5.15 18.58
CA GLU A 298 12.30 -4.29 17.39
C GLU A 298 11.22 -3.22 17.42
N VAL A 299 9.97 -3.61 17.69
CA VAL A 299 8.84 -2.69 17.72
C VAL A 299 9.02 -1.62 18.80
N ASP A 300 9.54 -1.98 19.99
CA ASP A 300 9.75 -1.03 21.08
C ASP A 300 10.85 -0.03 20.76
N ARG A 301 11.91 -0.48 20.08
CA ARG A 301 13.01 0.35 19.65
C ARG A 301 12.63 1.30 18.51
N VAL A 302 11.84 0.83 17.54
CA VAL A 302 11.57 1.56 16.29
C VAL A 302 10.33 2.46 16.42
N LEU A 303 9.23 1.95 16.98
CA LEU A 303 7.97 2.70 17.07
C LEU A 303 7.94 3.51 18.37
N THR A 304 8.54 4.69 18.37
CA THR A 304 8.68 5.55 19.55
C THR A 304 7.51 6.51 19.77
N GLY A 305 6.77 6.86 18.71
CA GLY A 305 5.64 7.80 18.76
C GLY A 305 4.27 7.14 18.84
N PRO A 306 3.19 7.94 19.01
CA PRO A 306 1.82 7.45 19.09
C PRO A 306 1.29 6.92 17.75
N ILE A 307 1.78 7.44 16.63
CA ILE A 307 1.45 7.02 15.29
C ILE A 307 2.74 6.67 14.57
N PRO A 308 2.82 5.47 13.98
CA PRO A 308 4.03 5.10 13.26
C PRO A 308 4.16 5.93 11.98
N THR A 309 5.36 6.45 11.72
CA THR A 309 5.68 7.11 10.47
C THR A 309 5.99 6.09 9.37
N TYR A 310 5.90 6.49 8.10
CA TYR A 310 6.28 5.67 6.96
C TYR A 310 7.73 5.14 7.09
N GLN A 311 8.66 5.98 7.54
CA GLN A 311 10.06 5.59 7.74
C GLN A 311 10.23 4.57 8.87
N GLN A 312 9.52 4.73 9.98
CA GLN A 312 9.56 3.74 11.07
C GLN A 312 9.06 2.37 10.62
N ILE A 313 8.00 2.32 9.81
CA ILE A 313 7.49 1.04 9.28
C ILE A 313 8.54 0.36 8.39
N ARG A 314 9.29 1.13 7.60
CA ARG A 314 10.40 0.60 6.79
C ARG A 314 11.55 0.02 7.64
N GLN A 315 11.77 0.55 8.83
CA GLN A 315 12.80 0.08 9.75
C GLN A 315 12.42 -1.20 10.51
N LEU A 316 11.18 -1.67 10.43
CA LEU A 316 10.73 -2.94 11.02
C LEU A 316 11.19 -4.14 10.18
N LYS A 317 12.50 -4.37 10.13
CA LYS A 317 13.14 -5.40 9.29
C LYS A 317 12.82 -6.80 9.77
N TYR A 318 12.83 -7.03 11.09
CA TYR A 318 12.55 -8.32 11.65
C TYR A 318 11.07 -8.73 11.47
N ILE A 319 10.14 -7.78 11.62
CA ILE A 319 8.72 -8.00 11.26
C ILE A 319 8.59 -8.39 9.78
N ARG A 320 9.32 -7.75 8.88
CA ARG A 320 9.34 -8.12 7.45
C ARG A 320 9.87 -9.54 7.23
N MET A 321 10.92 -9.95 7.96
CA MET A 321 11.45 -11.32 7.90
C MET A 321 10.39 -12.33 8.37
N ILE A 322 9.66 -12.05 9.45
CA ILE A 322 8.56 -12.86 9.96
C ILE A 322 7.47 -13.04 8.90
N LEU A 323 7.08 -11.98 8.23
CA LEU A 323 6.07 -12.02 7.17
C LEU A 323 6.54 -12.82 5.95
N ASN A 324 7.79 -12.66 5.53
CA ASN A 324 8.38 -13.44 4.45
C ASN A 324 8.46 -14.94 4.79
N GLU A 325 8.84 -15.28 6.02
CA GLU A 325 8.90 -16.66 6.46
C GLU A 325 7.49 -17.28 6.59
N SER A 326 6.51 -16.47 7.01
CA SER A 326 5.10 -16.88 6.99
C SER A 326 4.61 -17.19 5.57
N LEU A 327 4.97 -16.35 4.58
CA LEU A 327 4.68 -16.59 3.16
C LEU A 327 5.47 -17.76 2.58
N ARG A 328 6.65 -18.06 3.10
CA ARG A 328 7.41 -19.22 2.68
C ARG A 328 6.67 -20.51 3.08
N LEU A 329 6.31 -20.63 4.34
CA LEU A 329 5.65 -21.83 4.83
C LEU A 329 4.19 -21.93 4.35
N TRP A 330 3.44 -20.84 4.40
CA TRP A 330 2.04 -20.80 3.99
C TRP A 330 1.76 -19.62 3.03
N PRO A 331 2.20 -19.72 1.75
CA PRO A 331 1.85 -18.74 0.74
C PRO A 331 0.34 -18.72 0.53
N THR A 332 -0.28 -17.56 0.75
CA THR A 332 -1.74 -17.42 0.76
C THR A 332 -2.40 -17.74 -0.59
N ALA A 333 -1.67 -17.60 -1.70
CA ALA A 333 -2.02 -18.18 -2.99
C ALA A 333 -1.15 -19.44 -3.18
N PRO A 334 -1.65 -20.65 -2.90
CA PRO A 334 -0.80 -21.85 -2.76
C PRO A 334 -0.27 -22.38 -4.09
N LEU A 335 -0.83 -21.95 -5.22
CA LEU A 335 -0.37 -22.35 -6.55
C LEU A 335 -0.70 -21.31 -7.61
N PHE A 336 0.09 -21.29 -8.67
CA PHE A 336 -0.26 -20.62 -9.91
C PHE A 336 0.00 -21.52 -11.13
N SER A 337 -0.76 -21.28 -12.20
CA SER A 337 -0.76 -22.15 -13.37
C SER A 337 -0.17 -21.43 -14.58
N LEU A 338 0.66 -22.16 -15.32
CA LEU A 338 1.23 -21.75 -16.59
C LEU A 338 0.80 -22.74 -17.70
N TYR A 339 0.96 -22.34 -18.93
CA TYR A 339 0.84 -23.26 -20.10
C TYR A 339 2.05 -23.10 -21.02
N ALA A 340 2.44 -24.19 -21.65
CA ALA A 340 3.51 -24.18 -22.65
C ALA A 340 3.01 -23.52 -23.96
N LYS A 341 3.71 -22.49 -24.45
CA LYS A 341 3.37 -21.78 -25.70
C LYS A 341 3.60 -22.63 -26.95
N GLU A 342 4.58 -23.54 -26.87
CA GLU A 342 5.00 -24.46 -27.91
C GLU A 342 5.49 -25.78 -27.31
N ASP A 343 5.78 -26.78 -28.14
CA ASP A 343 6.41 -28.03 -27.71
C ASP A 343 7.80 -27.71 -27.15
N THR A 344 8.06 -28.08 -25.89
CA THR A 344 9.28 -27.69 -25.16
C THR A 344 9.73 -28.77 -24.18
N LEU A 345 10.99 -28.74 -23.80
CA LEU A 345 11.54 -29.64 -22.77
C LEU A 345 11.61 -28.89 -21.46
N LEU A 346 10.95 -29.37 -20.43
CA LEU A 346 11.08 -28.85 -19.07
C LEU A 346 12.32 -29.47 -18.41
N ALA A 347 13.21 -28.64 -17.89
CA ALA A 347 14.52 -29.01 -17.35
C ALA A 347 15.33 -29.94 -18.27
N GLY A 348 15.20 -29.75 -19.58
CA GLY A 348 15.90 -30.57 -20.57
C GLY A 348 15.48 -32.05 -20.64
N THR A 349 14.53 -32.47 -19.79
CA THR A 349 14.21 -33.91 -19.59
C THR A 349 12.77 -34.25 -19.95
N TYR A 350 11.82 -33.44 -19.56
CA TYR A 350 10.39 -33.76 -19.67
C TYR A 350 9.76 -33.05 -20.87
N LEU A 351 9.31 -33.80 -21.85
CA LEU A 351 8.66 -33.24 -23.04
C LEU A 351 7.27 -32.77 -22.69
N LEU A 352 7.04 -31.48 -22.86
CA LEU A 352 5.72 -30.83 -22.78
C LEU A 352 5.25 -30.49 -24.18
N LYS A 353 3.97 -30.72 -24.42
CA LYS A 353 3.29 -30.32 -25.66
C LYS A 353 2.74 -28.91 -25.51
N ARG A 354 2.58 -28.21 -26.63
CA ARG A 354 1.89 -26.94 -26.71
C ARG A 354 0.55 -27.02 -26.00
N ARG A 355 0.31 -26.07 -25.05
CA ARG A 355 -0.84 -25.96 -24.14
C ARG A 355 -0.86 -26.95 -22.97
N ASP A 356 0.19 -27.77 -22.78
CA ASP A 356 0.28 -28.51 -21.53
C ASP A 356 0.31 -27.55 -20.35
N VAL A 357 -0.41 -27.93 -19.30
CA VAL A 357 -0.60 -27.12 -18.10
C VAL A 357 0.41 -27.50 -17.05
N VAL A 358 1.16 -26.51 -16.57
CA VAL A 358 2.13 -26.64 -15.49
C VAL A 358 1.65 -25.82 -14.29
N ASN A 359 1.45 -26.50 -13.17
CA ASN A 359 1.04 -25.89 -11.91
C ASN A 359 2.24 -25.86 -10.95
N ILE A 360 2.61 -24.68 -10.48
CA ILE A 360 3.69 -24.50 -9.52
C ILE A 360 3.09 -24.58 -8.12
N LEU A 361 3.47 -25.61 -7.34
CA LEU A 361 2.95 -25.86 -6.02
C LEU A 361 3.85 -25.18 -4.97
N LEU A 362 3.47 -23.94 -4.62
CA LEU A 362 4.30 -23.07 -3.79
C LEU A 362 4.61 -23.61 -2.39
N PRO A 363 3.66 -24.17 -1.61
CA PRO A 363 3.97 -24.64 -0.27
C PRO A 363 5.03 -25.76 -0.25
N VAL A 364 5.11 -26.55 -1.29
CA VAL A 364 6.14 -27.63 -1.42
C VAL A 364 7.44 -27.04 -1.97
N LEU A 365 7.37 -26.19 -2.99
CA LEU A 365 8.52 -25.46 -3.52
C LEU A 365 9.28 -24.70 -2.44
N HIS A 366 8.53 -24.00 -1.58
CA HIS A 366 9.09 -23.19 -0.50
C HIS A 366 9.62 -24.03 0.67
N ARG A 367 9.50 -25.35 0.61
CA ARG A 367 10.04 -26.32 1.55
C ARG A 367 11.02 -27.30 0.91
N ASP A 368 11.43 -27.05 -0.34
CA ASP A 368 12.41 -27.89 -1.05
C ASP A 368 13.74 -27.91 -0.28
N PRO A 369 14.15 -29.06 0.31
CA PRO A 369 15.37 -29.11 1.12
C PRO A 369 16.63 -28.81 0.32
N SER A 370 16.59 -29.05 -1.00
CA SER A 370 17.72 -28.75 -1.88
C SER A 370 18.02 -27.26 -1.99
N ALA A 371 16.99 -26.43 -1.76
CA ALA A 371 17.08 -24.98 -1.80
C ALA A 371 17.12 -24.33 -0.42
N TRP A 372 16.43 -24.89 0.57
CA TRP A 372 16.23 -24.28 1.89
C TRP A 372 16.97 -25.00 3.04
N GLY A 373 17.62 -26.13 2.75
CA GLY A 373 18.29 -26.94 3.76
C GLY A 373 17.37 -27.94 4.46
N GLU A 374 17.96 -28.77 5.34
CA GLU A 374 17.23 -29.83 6.06
C GLU A 374 16.19 -29.28 7.04
N ASP A 375 16.38 -28.05 7.51
CA ASP A 375 15.46 -27.31 8.39
C ASP A 375 14.37 -26.53 7.64
N ALA A 376 14.08 -26.90 6.39
CA ALA A 376 13.11 -26.24 5.53
C ALA A 376 11.68 -26.18 6.10
N GLU A 377 11.32 -27.11 7.01
CA GLU A 377 10.01 -27.11 7.68
C GLU A 377 9.94 -26.20 8.91
N GLU A 378 11.09 -25.71 9.42
CA GLU A 378 11.15 -24.87 10.60
C GLU A 378 10.84 -23.41 10.26
N PHE A 379 10.15 -22.73 11.20
CA PHE A 379 9.89 -21.30 11.10
C PHE A 379 11.09 -20.51 11.60
N LYS A 380 11.90 -19.99 10.70
CA LYS A 380 13.14 -19.22 10.97
C LYS A 380 13.17 -17.92 10.18
N PRO A 381 12.67 -16.81 10.71
CA PRO A 381 12.68 -15.50 10.03
C PRO A 381 14.07 -15.06 9.58
N GLU A 382 15.11 -15.44 10.29
CA GLU A 382 16.51 -15.10 10.03
C GLU A 382 17.02 -15.61 8.67
N ARG A 383 16.31 -16.55 8.01
CA ARG A 383 16.60 -16.93 6.61
C ARG A 383 16.53 -15.73 5.64
N PHE A 384 15.75 -14.73 6.01
CA PHE A 384 15.57 -13.50 5.23
C PHE A 384 16.46 -12.33 5.68
N ALA A 385 17.45 -12.58 6.55
CA ALA A 385 18.39 -11.54 7.00
C ALA A 385 19.34 -11.09 5.89
N ASP A 386 19.76 -11.99 5.02
CA ASP A 386 20.53 -11.67 3.82
C ASP A 386 19.71 -11.95 2.56
N PRO A 387 19.29 -10.92 1.82
CA PRO A 387 18.55 -11.11 0.57
C PRO A 387 19.28 -11.94 -0.49
N LYS A 388 20.61 -11.99 -0.44
CA LYS A 388 21.43 -12.77 -1.39
C LYS A 388 21.40 -14.26 -1.11
N SER A 389 21.10 -14.66 0.13
CA SER A 389 20.98 -16.07 0.53
C SER A 389 19.66 -16.70 0.09
N ILE A 390 18.68 -15.91 -0.35
CA ILE A 390 17.34 -16.40 -0.72
C ILE A 390 17.43 -17.13 -2.08
N PRO A 391 17.03 -18.40 -2.15
CA PRO A 391 17.07 -19.16 -3.40
C PRO A 391 16.08 -18.60 -4.42
N HIS A 392 16.58 -17.95 -5.46
CA HIS A 392 15.82 -17.10 -6.39
C HIS A 392 14.59 -17.77 -7.03
N HIS A 393 14.69 -19.07 -7.36
CA HIS A 393 13.58 -19.80 -8.00
C HIS A 393 12.79 -20.67 -7.01
N ALA A 394 13.21 -20.74 -5.75
CA ALA A 394 12.52 -21.48 -4.68
C ALA A 394 11.66 -20.59 -3.79
N TYR A 395 11.58 -19.28 -4.03
CA TYR A 395 10.71 -18.35 -3.27
C TYR A 395 9.92 -17.46 -4.24
N LYS A 396 8.64 -17.75 -4.40
CA LYS A 396 7.75 -17.12 -5.39
C LYS A 396 6.35 -16.78 -4.83
N PRO A 397 6.21 -16.26 -3.59
CA PRO A 397 4.89 -16.04 -2.99
C PRO A 397 4.04 -15.02 -3.76
N PHE A 398 4.68 -14.13 -4.55
CA PHE A 398 4.03 -13.12 -5.38
C PHE A 398 4.05 -13.46 -6.88
N GLY A 399 4.36 -14.70 -7.24
CA GLY A 399 4.37 -15.16 -8.63
C GLY A 399 5.68 -14.84 -9.36
N ASN A 400 5.62 -14.72 -10.70
CA ASN A 400 6.79 -14.55 -11.55
C ASN A 400 6.51 -13.65 -12.77
N GLY A 401 7.55 -12.94 -13.23
CA GLY A 401 7.59 -12.19 -14.49
C GLY A 401 6.51 -11.10 -14.60
N GLN A 402 6.04 -10.84 -15.81
CA GLN A 402 5.06 -9.78 -16.08
C GLN A 402 3.70 -10.00 -15.40
N ARG A 403 3.43 -11.23 -14.93
CA ARG A 403 2.20 -11.60 -14.22
C ARG A 403 2.41 -11.70 -12.71
N ALA A 404 3.59 -11.29 -12.20
CA ALA A 404 3.82 -11.15 -10.77
C ALA A 404 2.80 -10.19 -10.12
N CYS A 405 2.61 -10.31 -8.81
CA CYS A 405 1.65 -9.50 -8.06
C CYS A 405 2.00 -8.01 -8.14
N ILE A 406 1.12 -7.22 -8.74
CA ILE A 406 1.28 -5.76 -8.82
C ILE A 406 1.21 -5.09 -7.45
N GLY A 407 0.44 -5.67 -6.51
CA GLY A 407 0.21 -5.16 -5.16
C GLY A 407 1.20 -5.61 -4.09
N GLN A 408 2.34 -6.23 -4.46
CA GLN A 408 3.31 -6.77 -3.50
C GLN A 408 3.75 -5.72 -2.47
N GLN A 409 4.12 -4.51 -2.90
CA GLN A 409 4.56 -3.44 -2.01
C GLN A 409 3.42 -2.98 -1.08
N PHE A 410 2.20 -2.88 -1.62
CA PHE A 410 1.02 -2.52 -0.85
C PHE A 410 0.75 -3.55 0.27
N ALA A 411 0.70 -4.84 -0.08
CA ALA A 411 0.44 -5.91 0.86
C ALA A 411 1.51 -6.00 1.96
N MET A 412 2.79 -5.87 1.59
CA MET A 412 3.89 -5.94 2.55
C MET A 412 3.94 -4.71 3.45
N HIS A 413 3.70 -3.50 2.93
CA HIS A 413 3.65 -2.29 3.75
C HIS A 413 2.50 -2.34 4.76
N GLU A 414 1.29 -2.71 4.31
CA GLU A 414 0.13 -2.92 5.17
C GLU A 414 0.41 -3.96 6.24
N ALA A 415 0.96 -5.11 5.87
CA ALA A 415 1.21 -6.19 6.82
C ALA A 415 2.25 -5.84 7.88
N VAL A 416 3.36 -5.18 7.50
CA VAL A 416 4.39 -4.71 8.46
C VAL A 416 3.78 -3.68 9.42
N LEU A 417 3.02 -2.71 8.91
CA LEU A 417 2.33 -1.71 9.72
C LEU A 417 1.41 -2.36 10.75
N VAL A 418 0.54 -3.26 10.31
CA VAL A 418 -0.48 -3.89 11.16
C VAL A 418 0.15 -4.76 12.24
N ILE A 419 1.10 -5.64 11.90
CA ILE A 419 1.80 -6.46 12.91
C ILE A 419 2.58 -5.56 13.87
N GLY A 420 3.28 -4.55 13.37
CA GLY A 420 4.01 -3.59 14.21
C GLY A 420 3.09 -2.90 15.22
N MET A 421 1.93 -2.41 14.79
CA MET A 421 0.96 -1.74 15.66
C MET A 421 0.31 -2.70 16.67
N ILE A 422 -0.03 -3.93 16.26
CA ILE A 422 -0.57 -4.95 17.16
C ILE A 422 0.46 -5.26 18.26
N LEU A 423 1.70 -5.55 17.90
CA LEU A 423 2.76 -5.90 18.86
C LEU A 423 3.15 -4.71 19.74
N LYS A 424 3.05 -3.47 19.24
CA LYS A 424 3.27 -2.29 20.09
C LYS A 424 2.25 -2.18 21.21
N GLN A 425 0.99 -2.55 20.96
CA GLN A 425 -0.13 -2.33 21.89
C GLN A 425 -0.44 -3.53 22.75
N PHE A 426 -0.25 -4.75 22.25
CA PHE A 426 -0.79 -5.95 22.88
C PHE A 426 0.24 -7.05 23.07
N LYS A 427 0.09 -7.79 24.18
CA LYS A 427 0.59 -9.15 24.31
C LYS A 427 -0.41 -10.10 23.69
N LEU A 428 0.07 -11.00 22.85
CA LEU A 428 -0.71 -12.07 22.23
C LEU A 428 -0.81 -13.25 23.18
N ILE A 429 -2.00 -13.86 23.30
CA ILE A 429 -2.25 -15.00 24.18
C ILE A 429 -3.01 -16.06 23.38
N ASP A 430 -2.38 -17.21 23.16
CA ASP A 430 -3.10 -18.41 22.76
C ASP A 430 -3.76 -19.02 23.99
N HIS A 431 -5.09 -18.98 24.04
CA HIS A 431 -5.88 -19.53 25.15
C HIS A 431 -6.58 -20.83 24.75
N THR A 432 -6.36 -21.31 23.54
CA THR A 432 -7.04 -22.46 22.94
C THR A 432 -6.12 -23.62 22.62
N ASP A 433 -4.79 -23.44 22.76
CA ASP A 433 -3.78 -24.37 22.26
C ASP A 433 -4.04 -24.76 20.81
N TYR A 434 -4.17 -23.70 19.97
CA TYR A 434 -4.66 -23.83 18.62
C TYR A 434 -3.73 -24.64 17.73
N GLN A 435 -4.24 -25.78 17.26
CA GLN A 435 -3.59 -26.58 16.23
C GLN A 435 -3.98 -26.07 14.84
N LEU A 436 -2.99 -25.80 13.99
CA LEU A 436 -3.20 -25.18 12.68
C LEU A 436 -4.13 -26.03 11.81
N LYS A 437 -5.27 -25.48 11.49
CA LYS A 437 -6.21 -25.98 10.48
C LYS A 437 -6.28 -24.97 9.35
N ILE A 438 -6.20 -25.43 8.13
CA ILE A 438 -6.23 -24.58 6.95
C ILE A 438 -7.64 -24.56 6.38
N LYS A 439 -8.21 -23.36 6.26
CA LYS A 439 -9.38 -23.10 5.43
C LYS A 439 -8.90 -22.75 4.03
N GLU A 440 -9.43 -23.44 3.04
CA GLU A 440 -9.09 -23.24 1.64
C GLU A 440 -10.31 -22.75 0.87
N THR A 441 -10.13 -21.65 0.12
CA THR A 441 -11.05 -21.07 -0.84
C THR A 441 -10.28 -20.80 -2.15
N LEU A 442 -10.31 -19.58 -2.69
CA LEU A 442 -9.35 -19.15 -3.72
C LEU A 442 -7.94 -18.98 -3.12
N THR A 443 -7.89 -18.68 -1.84
CA THR A 443 -6.68 -18.52 -1.02
C THR A 443 -6.73 -19.45 0.18
N ILE A 444 -5.63 -19.54 0.92
CA ILE A 444 -5.55 -20.31 2.17
C ILE A 444 -5.34 -19.37 3.36
N LYS A 445 -5.94 -19.72 4.49
CA LYS A 445 -5.77 -19.04 5.78
C LYS A 445 -6.05 -20.00 6.96
N PRO A 446 -5.60 -19.69 8.18
CA PRO A 446 -5.98 -20.45 9.37
C PRO A 446 -7.52 -20.49 9.52
N ASP A 447 -8.09 -21.64 9.83
CA ASP A 447 -9.52 -21.78 10.12
C ASP A 447 -9.77 -21.56 11.60
N LYS A 448 -10.61 -20.58 11.95
CA LYS A 448 -11.05 -20.31 13.33
C LYS A 448 -9.90 -20.15 14.32
N LEU A 449 -8.90 -19.34 13.95
CA LEU A 449 -7.85 -18.93 14.87
C LEU A 449 -8.41 -17.90 15.86
N TYR A 450 -8.60 -18.32 17.12
CA TYR A 450 -9.06 -17.45 18.20
C TYR A 450 -7.90 -17.14 19.14
N ILE A 451 -7.71 -15.87 19.46
CA ILE A 451 -6.70 -15.40 20.41
C ILE A 451 -7.34 -14.49 21.46
N LYS A 452 -6.62 -14.27 22.55
CA LYS A 452 -6.85 -13.14 23.45
C LYS A 452 -5.68 -12.18 23.39
N VAL A 453 -5.94 -10.94 23.76
CA VAL A 453 -4.90 -9.90 23.85
C VAL A 453 -4.92 -9.27 25.23
N GLN A 454 -3.75 -8.85 25.69
CA GLN A 454 -3.60 -8.06 26.91
C GLN A 454 -2.86 -6.78 26.56
N PRO A 455 -3.37 -5.60 26.96
CA PRO A 455 -2.65 -4.35 26.75
C PRO A 455 -1.25 -4.40 27.35
N ARG A 456 -0.25 -3.93 26.61
CA ARG A 456 1.10 -3.74 27.13
C ARG A 456 1.13 -2.41 27.87
N LYS A 457 1.91 -2.34 28.96
CA LYS A 457 2.19 -1.08 29.65
C LYS A 457 3.14 -0.23 28.76
N SER A 458 2.62 0.40 27.75
CA SER A 458 3.31 1.44 27.01
C SER A 458 2.71 2.78 27.42
N ASN A 459 3.47 3.86 27.41
CA ASN A 459 2.99 5.24 27.60
C ASN A 459 2.10 5.70 26.42
N PHE A 460 1.48 4.76 25.75
CA PHE A 460 0.70 4.95 24.54
C PHE A 460 -0.77 5.14 24.94
N THR A 461 -1.17 6.38 25.05
CA THR A 461 -2.58 6.74 24.97
C THR A 461 -2.98 6.63 23.50
N VAL A 462 -3.96 5.79 23.18
CA VAL A 462 -4.53 5.74 21.82
C VAL A 462 -5.05 7.15 21.52
N PRO A 463 -4.47 7.88 20.56
CA PRO A 463 -4.96 9.21 20.23
C PRO A 463 -6.39 9.10 19.73
N ILE A 464 -7.24 10.04 20.11
CA ILE A 464 -8.54 10.18 19.49
C ILE A 464 -8.29 10.48 18.00
N LEU A 465 -8.80 9.61 17.15
CA LEU A 465 -8.34 9.34 15.76
C LEU A 465 -8.32 10.55 14.81
N GLU A 466 -9.07 11.59 15.05
CA GLU A 466 -9.30 12.66 14.08
C GLU A 466 -8.25 13.78 14.10
N GLU A 467 -7.65 14.08 15.26
CA GLU A 467 -6.71 15.20 15.37
C GLU A 467 -5.29 14.89 14.88
N THR A 468 -4.81 13.65 15.07
CA THR A 468 -3.40 13.34 14.87
C THR A 468 -3.07 12.98 13.40
N ILE A 469 -4.03 12.43 12.65
CA ILE A 469 -3.80 12.08 11.23
C ILE A 469 -3.79 13.33 10.35
N ARG A 470 -4.68 14.29 10.62
CA ARG A 470 -4.70 15.56 9.86
C ARG A 470 -3.47 16.42 10.13
N SER A 471 -2.98 16.46 11.37
CA SER A 471 -1.81 17.29 11.72
C SER A 471 -0.49 16.71 11.20
N SER A 472 -0.32 15.38 11.15
CA SER A 472 0.93 14.77 10.70
C SER A 472 1.10 14.76 9.18
N VAL A 473 0.01 14.71 8.41
CA VAL A 473 0.07 14.72 6.92
C VAL A 473 0.28 16.16 6.42
N PHE A 474 -0.39 17.16 6.99
CA PHE A 474 -0.24 18.56 6.54
C PHE A 474 0.99 19.28 7.11
N SER A 475 1.49 18.89 8.30
CA SER A 475 2.68 19.55 8.86
C SER A 475 3.99 19.13 8.19
N ALA A 476 4.07 17.90 7.68
CA ALA A 476 5.27 17.42 7.01
C ALA A 476 5.47 18.09 5.63
N GLU A 477 4.42 18.34 4.87
CA GLU A 477 4.54 18.97 3.55
C GLU A 477 4.73 20.50 3.63
N ASN A 478 4.08 21.17 4.58
CA ASN A 478 4.21 22.62 4.74
C ASN A 478 5.48 23.05 5.51
N LEU A 479 6.00 22.24 6.43
CA LEU A 479 7.30 22.48 7.05
C LEU A 479 8.43 22.31 6.04
N PHE A 480 8.31 21.37 5.09
CA PHE A 480 9.31 21.21 4.03
C PHE A 480 9.33 22.35 3.00
N GLN A 481 8.19 23.02 2.75
CA GLN A 481 8.15 24.11 1.76
C GLN A 481 8.37 25.50 2.35
N THR A 482 8.05 25.76 3.62
CA THR A 482 8.08 27.11 4.19
C THR A 482 9.34 27.41 5.00
N GLU A 483 9.93 26.43 5.66
CA GLU A 483 11.22 26.63 6.38
C GLU A 483 12.46 26.65 5.47
N ILE A 484 12.34 26.12 4.23
CA ILE A 484 13.42 26.14 3.23
C ILE A 484 13.67 27.56 2.68
N HIS A 485 12.73 28.50 2.82
CA HIS A 485 12.91 29.86 2.27
C HIS A 485 13.55 30.87 3.23
N ASN A 486 13.67 30.55 4.52
CA ASN A 486 14.30 31.48 5.46
C ASN A 486 15.25 30.75 6.42
N GLN A 487 16.54 30.87 6.18
CA GLN A 487 17.68 30.52 7.03
C GLN A 487 18.35 29.18 6.84
N VAL A 488 19.00 28.94 5.72
CA VAL A 488 20.33 28.30 5.70
C VAL A 488 21.17 29.02 4.65
N GLN A 489 22.12 29.79 5.04
CA GLN A 489 23.25 30.17 4.18
C GLN A 489 24.07 28.89 3.92
N THR A 490 23.57 28.06 2.98
CA THR A 490 24.39 27.00 2.41
C THR A 490 25.47 27.69 1.58
N VAL A 491 26.71 27.35 1.84
CA VAL A 491 27.83 27.76 0.98
C VAL A 491 27.63 27.04 -0.34
N SER A 492 26.86 27.66 -1.24
CA SER A 492 26.59 27.12 -2.57
C SER A 492 27.87 27.24 -3.39
N HIS A 493 28.44 26.11 -3.78
CA HIS A 493 29.56 26.07 -4.72
C HIS A 493 29.09 26.10 -6.17
N ASN A 494 27.77 26.04 -6.42
CA ASN A 494 27.09 26.16 -7.73
C ASN A 494 27.63 25.21 -8.83
N THR A 495 28.28 24.14 -8.46
CA THR A 495 28.72 23.13 -9.43
C THR A 495 27.51 22.46 -10.07
N PRO A 496 27.44 22.40 -11.42
CA PRO A 496 26.31 21.78 -12.10
C PRO A 496 26.19 20.28 -11.76
N LEU A 497 24.97 19.80 -11.53
CA LEU A 497 24.68 18.39 -11.34
C LEU A 497 23.39 18.04 -12.07
N LEU A 498 23.52 17.19 -13.10
CA LEU A 498 22.42 16.75 -13.92
C LEU A 498 21.92 15.37 -13.46
N VAL A 499 20.66 15.24 -13.12
CA VAL A 499 20.05 13.95 -12.78
C VAL A 499 19.14 13.52 -13.92
N LEU A 500 19.48 12.44 -14.59
CA LEU A 500 18.71 11.89 -15.71
C LEU A 500 17.97 10.64 -15.29
N PHE A 501 16.74 10.49 -15.78
CA PHE A 501 15.97 9.29 -15.51
C PHE A 501 15.45 8.58 -16.76
N GLY A 502 15.41 7.24 -16.68
CA GLY A 502 14.76 6.36 -17.62
C GLY A 502 13.73 5.51 -16.86
N SER A 503 12.46 5.90 -16.90
CA SER A 503 11.39 5.25 -16.16
C SER A 503 10.07 5.29 -16.92
N ASN A 504 9.35 4.16 -16.93
CA ASN A 504 7.96 4.12 -17.41
C ASN A 504 6.95 4.19 -16.27
N MET A 505 7.42 4.04 -15.02
CA MET A 505 6.58 3.74 -13.86
C MET A 505 6.72 4.78 -12.73
N GLY A 506 7.50 5.82 -12.95
CA GLY A 506 7.70 6.86 -11.96
C GLY A 506 8.76 6.57 -10.88
N THR A 507 9.08 5.30 -10.56
CA THR A 507 10.06 4.98 -9.51
C THR A 507 11.43 5.61 -9.77
N GLY A 508 11.97 5.44 -11.00
CA GLY A 508 13.25 6.06 -11.35
C GLY A 508 13.19 7.58 -11.41
N GLU A 509 12.05 8.15 -11.75
CA GLU A 509 11.79 9.58 -11.76
C GLU A 509 11.74 10.14 -10.33
N GLY A 510 11.01 9.49 -9.42
CA GLY A 510 10.96 9.87 -8.01
C GLY A 510 12.35 9.90 -7.36
N ILE A 511 13.14 8.84 -7.57
CA ILE A 511 14.53 8.77 -7.07
C ILE A 511 15.41 9.89 -7.69
N ALA A 512 15.22 10.20 -8.96
CA ALA A 512 15.97 11.28 -9.60
C ALA A 512 15.64 12.65 -8.98
N HIS A 513 14.38 12.90 -8.64
CA HIS A 513 13.99 14.10 -7.90
C HIS A 513 14.58 14.15 -6.50
N ASP A 514 14.58 13.04 -5.75
CA ASP A 514 15.18 12.95 -4.41
C ASP A 514 16.69 13.20 -4.45
N LEU A 515 17.39 12.66 -5.44
CA LEU A 515 18.81 12.92 -5.67
C LEU A 515 19.08 14.39 -5.99
N ALA A 516 18.25 15.03 -6.77
CA ALA A 516 18.40 16.44 -7.12
C ALA A 516 18.12 17.37 -5.93
N VAL A 517 17.15 17.03 -5.06
CA VAL A 517 16.90 17.75 -3.81
C VAL A 517 18.12 17.63 -2.89
N THR A 518 18.64 16.41 -2.69
CA THR A 518 19.85 16.18 -1.89
C THR A 518 21.04 16.93 -2.46
N ALA A 519 21.21 16.97 -3.79
CA ALA A 519 22.28 17.73 -4.44
C ALA A 519 22.20 19.22 -4.13
N ARG A 520 21.00 19.83 -4.15
CA ARG A 520 20.82 21.26 -3.79
C ARG A 520 21.21 21.54 -2.35
N PHE A 521 20.81 20.66 -1.41
CA PHE A 521 21.24 20.77 0.00
C PHE A 521 22.75 20.69 0.15
N LYS A 522 23.43 19.93 -0.71
CA LYS A 522 24.89 19.81 -0.73
C LYS A 522 25.61 20.91 -1.52
N GLY A 523 24.88 21.95 -1.98
CA GLY A 523 25.42 23.14 -2.63
C GLY A 523 25.56 23.05 -4.16
N PHE A 524 25.06 22.00 -4.81
CA PHE A 524 25.04 21.84 -6.26
C PHE A 524 23.89 22.59 -6.92
N GLN A 525 24.09 23.06 -8.14
CA GLN A 525 23.02 23.51 -9.03
C GLN A 525 22.48 22.30 -9.77
N SER A 526 21.34 21.73 -9.31
CA SER A 526 20.80 20.50 -9.87
C SER A 526 19.63 20.69 -10.80
N GLU A 527 19.61 19.90 -11.88
CA GLU A 527 18.53 19.79 -12.87
C GLU A 527 18.09 18.33 -13.02
N VAL A 528 16.79 18.08 -13.23
CA VAL A 528 16.24 16.73 -13.47
C VAL A 528 15.59 16.69 -14.85
N ALA A 529 15.89 15.66 -15.63
CA ALA A 529 15.29 15.49 -16.96
C ALA A 529 15.24 14.01 -17.41
N PRO A 530 14.32 13.64 -18.33
CA PRO A 530 14.36 12.36 -19.02
C PRO A 530 15.65 12.18 -19.84
N LEU A 531 16.17 10.96 -19.91
CA LEU A 531 17.38 10.62 -20.69
C LEU A 531 17.31 11.09 -22.15
N ASP A 532 16.16 10.94 -22.78
CA ASP A 532 15.98 11.30 -24.20
C ASP A 532 16.11 12.80 -24.52
N ASN A 533 16.06 13.67 -23.50
CA ASN A 533 16.27 15.11 -23.66
C ASN A 533 17.76 15.48 -23.79
N PHE A 534 18.65 14.59 -23.38
CA PHE A 534 20.10 14.84 -23.35
C PHE A 534 20.90 13.97 -24.33
N VAL A 535 20.28 13.57 -25.43
CA VAL A 535 20.96 12.90 -26.55
C VAL A 535 22.06 13.83 -27.10
N ASP A 536 23.32 13.38 -27.05
CA ASP A 536 24.52 14.15 -27.47
C ASP A 536 24.72 15.52 -26.77
N LYS A 537 24.17 15.66 -25.53
CA LYS A 537 24.20 16.92 -24.79
C LYS A 537 24.67 16.77 -23.34
N LEU A 538 25.40 15.69 -23.02
CA LEU A 538 25.88 15.50 -21.65
C LEU A 538 26.91 16.57 -21.27
N PRO A 539 26.79 17.21 -20.08
CA PRO A 539 27.71 18.24 -19.61
C PRO A 539 29.10 17.64 -19.34
N ARG A 540 30.14 18.38 -19.69
CA ARG A 540 31.54 18.00 -19.44
C ARG A 540 32.10 18.61 -18.14
N HIS A 541 31.32 19.41 -17.46
CA HIS A 541 31.62 20.01 -16.17
C HIS A 541 30.53 19.65 -15.17
N GLY A 542 30.93 19.33 -13.94
CA GLY A 542 30.03 18.82 -12.91
C GLY A 542 29.81 17.31 -13.01
N ALA A 543 28.63 16.82 -12.58
CA ALA A 543 28.31 15.40 -12.55
C ALA A 543 26.98 15.09 -13.24
N VAL A 544 26.87 13.87 -13.78
CA VAL A 544 25.63 13.31 -14.35
C VAL A 544 25.26 12.06 -13.56
N LEU A 545 24.13 12.11 -12.88
CA LEU A 545 23.57 10.95 -12.18
C LEU A 545 22.45 10.36 -13.05
N ILE A 546 22.44 9.06 -13.24
CA ILE A 546 21.47 8.37 -14.09
C ILE A 546 20.71 7.34 -13.27
N VAL A 547 19.39 7.47 -13.22
CA VAL A 547 18.50 6.48 -12.61
C VAL A 547 17.69 5.81 -13.71
N CYS A 548 17.87 4.51 -13.93
CA CYS A 548 17.22 3.85 -15.06
C CYS A 548 16.69 2.46 -14.69
N SER A 549 15.58 2.07 -15.32
CA SER A 549 14.97 0.74 -15.22
C SER A 549 15.16 -0.07 -16.49
N SER A 550 15.00 -1.39 -16.41
CA SER A 550 14.87 -2.29 -17.56
C SER A 550 13.41 -2.73 -17.72
N TYR A 551 12.90 -2.67 -18.95
CA TYR A 551 11.56 -3.13 -19.29
C TYR A 551 11.62 -4.30 -20.26
N ASN A 552 11.46 -5.52 -19.77
CA ASN A 552 11.63 -6.73 -20.57
C ASN A 552 12.94 -6.70 -21.39
N GLY A 553 14.03 -6.23 -20.76
CA GLY A 553 15.34 -6.08 -21.45
C GLY A 553 15.43 -4.90 -22.40
N LYS A 554 14.41 -4.06 -22.50
CA LYS A 554 14.38 -2.87 -23.37
C LYS A 554 14.47 -1.57 -22.52
N PRO A 555 15.00 -0.48 -23.09
CA PRO A 555 15.02 0.79 -22.42
C PRO A 555 13.60 1.34 -22.23
N PRO A 556 13.35 2.07 -21.11
CA PRO A 556 12.13 2.86 -20.92
C PRO A 556 11.85 3.79 -22.08
N LYS A 557 10.59 4.17 -22.27
CA LYS A 557 10.15 4.99 -23.41
C LYS A 557 10.94 6.29 -23.54
N ASN A 558 11.24 6.93 -22.41
CA ASN A 558 11.99 8.19 -22.29
C ASN A 558 13.51 8.04 -22.23
N ALA A 559 14.03 6.83 -22.57
CA ALA A 559 15.46 6.53 -22.64
C ALA A 559 15.86 5.86 -23.97
N ARG A 560 14.91 5.65 -24.89
CA ARG A 560 15.16 4.88 -26.13
C ARG A 560 16.11 5.59 -27.09
N LYS A 561 15.94 6.89 -27.29
CA LYS A 561 16.77 7.69 -28.16
C LYS A 561 18.18 7.83 -27.61
N PHE A 562 18.28 8.05 -26.29
CA PHE A 562 19.56 8.14 -25.59
C PHE A 562 20.35 6.81 -25.66
N VAL A 563 19.72 5.69 -25.39
CA VAL A 563 20.37 4.36 -25.48
C VAL A 563 20.80 4.05 -26.91
N LYS A 564 20.00 4.40 -27.92
CA LYS A 564 20.39 4.24 -29.33
C LYS A 564 21.61 5.09 -29.67
N TRP A 565 21.57 6.38 -29.36
CA TRP A 565 22.69 7.29 -29.55
C TRP A 565 23.96 6.79 -28.85
N LEU A 566 23.87 6.41 -27.58
CA LEU A 566 25.02 5.98 -26.79
C LEU A 566 25.71 4.74 -27.37
N LYS A 567 24.97 3.82 -28.00
CA LYS A 567 25.53 2.66 -28.71
C LYS A 567 26.32 3.07 -29.95
N GLU A 568 25.86 4.10 -30.66
CA GLU A 568 26.39 4.59 -31.92
C GLU A 568 27.49 5.66 -31.74
N ALA A 569 27.60 6.29 -30.58
CA ALA A 569 28.55 7.36 -30.26
C ALA A 569 30.02 6.89 -30.44
N ASP A 570 30.92 7.83 -30.84
CA ASP A 570 32.32 7.55 -31.05
C ASP A 570 33.08 7.22 -29.77
N ARG A 571 34.16 6.43 -29.85
CA ARG A 571 35.09 6.22 -28.74
C ARG A 571 35.68 7.55 -28.28
N ASN A 572 35.74 7.78 -26.98
CA ASN A 572 36.21 9.02 -26.35
C ASN A 572 35.34 10.26 -26.59
N SER A 573 34.12 10.15 -27.13
CA SER A 573 33.21 11.28 -27.31
C SER A 573 32.76 11.90 -25.99
N LEU A 574 32.79 11.11 -24.88
CA LEU A 574 32.37 11.50 -23.56
C LEU A 574 33.51 11.76 -22.58
N LYS A 575 34.72 12.04 -23.07
CA LYS A 575 35.82 12.47 -22.20
C LYS A 575 35.41 13.64 -21.33
N SER A 576 35.77 13.60 -20.06
CA SER A 576 35.43 14.63 -19.04
C SER A 576 33.97 14.65 -18.58
N VAL A 577 33.13 13.73 -19.00
CA VAL A 577 31.80 13.53 -18.40
C VAL A 577 31.96 12.64 -17.15
N HIS A 578 31.64 13.19 -15.97
CA HIS A 578 31.61 12.41 -14.72
C HIS A 578 30.22 11.84 -14.52
N PHE A 579 30.09 10.52 -14.28
CA PHE A 579 28.80 9.90 -14.21
C PHE A 579 28.68 8.84 -13.10
N ALA A 580 27.44 8.64 -12.65
CA ALA A 580 27.04 7.49 -11.83
C ALA A 580 25.71 6.93 -12.31
N VAL A 581 25.52 5.61 -12.20
CA VAL A 581 24.29 4.93 -12.61
C VAL A 581 23.69 4.18 -11.43
N PHE A 582 22.39 4.36 -11.19
CA PHE A 582 21.59 3.53 -10.31
C PHE A 582 20.50 2.82 -11.12
N GLY A 583 20.50 1.49 -11.04
CA GLY A 583 19.54 0.65 -11.76
C GLY A 583 18.39 0.22 -10.88
N CYS A 584 17.16 0.52 -11.30
CA CYS A 584 15.95 0.00 -10.69
C CYS A 584 15.50 -1.27 -11.41
N GLY A 585 15.19 -2.35 -10.68
CA GLY A 585 14.74 -3.58 -11.28
C GLY A 585 14.10 -4.53 -10.27
N ASP A 586 13.68 -5.68 -10.77
CA ASP A 586 13.11 -6.76 -9.98
C ASP A 586 13.76 -8.08 -10.41
N THR A 587 14.33 -8.81 -9.46
CA THR A 587 14.96 -10.12 -9.72
C THR A 587 13.98 -11.19 -10.16
N ASN A 588 12.68 -10.99 -10.02
CA ASN A 588 11.67 -11.86 -10.63
C ASN A 588 11.75 -11.85 -12.17
N TRP A 589 12.41 -10.84 -12.76
CA TRP A 589 12.73 -10.73 -14.20
C TRP A 589 14.18 -11.14 -14.47
N ALA A 590 14.59 -12.30 -13.98
CA ALA A 590 15.99 -12.74 -13.92
C ALA A 590 16.80 -12.55 -15.21
N SER A 591 16.20 -12.83 -16.38
CA SER A 591 16.87 -12.73 -17.68
C SER A 591 17.13 -11.30 -18.15
N THR A 592 16.40 -10.33 -17.61
CA THR A 592 16.44 -8.92 -18.04
C THR A 592 16.74 -7.95 -16.90
N TYR A 593 16.90 -8.48 -15.68
CA TYR A 593 17.26 -7.70 -14.51
C TYR A 593 18.52 -6.87 -14.76
N GLN A 594 18.45 -5.56 -14.53
CA GLN A 594 19.56 -4.62 -14.70
C GLN A 594 20.15 -4.51 -16.12
N SER A 595 19.54 -5.08 -17.17
CA SER A 595 20.14 -5.12 -18.51
C SER A 595 20.40 -3.74 -19.10
N ILE A 596 19.47 -2.78 -18.92
CA ILE A 596 19.64 -1.42 -19.43
C ILE A 596 20.56 -0.57 -18.55
N PRO A 597 20.41 -0.54 -17.21
CA PRO A 597 21.38 0.15 -16.35
C PRO A 597 22.81 -0.31 -16.54
N THR A 598 23.02 -1.63 -16.70
CA THR A 598 24.35 -2.19 -16.97
C THR A 598 24.87 -1.72 -18.33
N LEU A 599 24.05 -1.76 -19.37
CA LEU A 599 24.41 -1.24 -20.69
C LEU A 599 24.80 0.23 -20.65
N LEU A 600 24.04 1.07 -19.93
CA LEU A 600 24.33 2.50 -19.76
C LEU A 600 25.68 2.71 -19.07
N ASP A 601 25.89 2.02 -17.94
CA ASP A 601 27.13 2.12 -17.16
C ASP A 601 28.37 1.71 -17.95
N GLU A 602 28.30 0.57 -18.66
CA GLU A 602 29.41 0.05 -19.49
C GLU A 602 29.67 0.93 -20.71
N LYS A 603 28.61 1.34 -21.43
CA LYS A 603 28.76 2.16 -22.64
C LYS A 603 29.26 3.57 -22.36
N LEU A 604 28.81 4.21 -21.30
CA LEU A 604 29.34 5.51 -20.87
C LEU A 604 30.84 5.43 -20.61
N ALA A 605 31.30 4.42 -19.86
CA ALA A 605 32.73 4.19 -19.62
C ALA A 605 33.50 3.85 -20.91
N GLU A 606 32.94 3.03 -21.81
CA GLU A 606 33.55 2.69 -23.13
C GLU A 606 33.74 3.93 -24.01
N LYS A 607 32.83 4.90 -23.89
CA LYS A 607 32.90 6.17 -24.62
C LYS A 607 33.81 7.24 -23.96
N GLY A 608 34.47 6.87 -22.87
CA GLY A 608 35.48 7.67 -22.18
C GLY A 608 34.99 8.50 -21.03
N ALA A 609 33.76 8.33 -20.59
CA ALA A 609 33.22 9.01 -19.39
C ALA A 609 33.85 8.43 -18.11
N ILE A 610 34.00 9.28 -17.08
CA ILE A 610 34.63 8.95 -15.80
C ILE A 610 33.54 8.49 -14.82
N ARG A 611 33.64 7.24 -14.37
CA ARG A 611 32.70 6.68 -13.41
C ARG A 611 33.01 7.17 -11.99
N LEU A 612 32.06 7.84 -11.34
CA LEU A 612 32.18 8.36 -9.97
C LEU A 612 32.10 7.24 -8.92
N ILE A 613 31.25 6.27 -9.15
CA ILE A 613 31.02 5.12 -8.27
C ILE A 613 30.57 3.90 -9.07
N GLN A 614 30.77 2.70 -8.55
CA GLN A 614 30.22 1.48 -9.11
C GLN A 614 28.69 1.57 -9.25
N LYS A 615 28.15 1.03 -10.34
CA LYS A 615 26.71 1.01 -10.60
C LYS A 615 25.94 0.44 -9.42
N GLY A 616 24.98 1.21 -8.90
CA GLY A 616 24.01 0.76 -7.90
C GLY A 616 22.94 -0.14 -8.51
N GLN A 617 22.38 -1.03 -7.71
CA GLN A 617 21.34 -1.98 -8.14
C GLN A 617 20.26 -2.06 -7.07
N GLY A 618 19.07 -1.55 -7.37
CA GLY A 618 17.89 -1.68 -6.53
C GLY A 618 17.01 -2.83 -7.00
N ASN A 619 16.69 -3.76 -6.09
CA ASN A 619 15.80 -4.90 -6.35
C ASN A 619 14.46 -4.68 -5.62
N VAL A 620 13.39 -4.45 -6.36
CA VAL A 620 12.04 -4.20 -5.81
C VAL A 620 11.49 -5.41 -5.04
N SER A 621 11.87 -6.63 -5.41
CA SER A 621 11.53 -7.85 -4.66
C SER A 621 12.42 -8.14 -3.46
N GLY A 622 13.41 -7.28 -3.18
CA GLY A 622 14.34 -7.35 -2.05
C GLY A 622 14.37 -6.04 -1.26
N ASP A 623 15.50 -5.74 -0.65
CA ASP A 623 15.70 -4.50 0.12
C ASP A 623 16.16 -3.35 -0.78
N PHE A 624 15.29 -2.93 -1.70
CA PHE A 624 15.56 -1.87 -2.66
C PHE A 624 16.11 -0.60 -2.01
N GLU A 625 15.49 -0.19 -0.89
CA GLU A 625 15.87 1.02 -0.17
C GLU A 625 17.23 0.92 0.48
N ASP A 626 17.52 -0.17 1.18
CA ASP A 626 18.83 -0.39 1.81
C ASP A 626 19.93 -0.41 0.73
N GLN A 627 19.63 -0.99 -0.43
CA GLN A 627 20.54 -0.99 -1.58
C GLN A 627 20.73 0.41 -2.16
N PHE A 628 19.66 1.21 -2.21
CA PHE A 628 19.73 2.60 -2.63
C PHE A 628 20.44 3.46 -1.59
N GLU A 629 20.11 3.37 -0.32
CA GLU A 629 20.73 4.16 0.76
C GLU A 629 22.23 3.89 0.84
N SER A 630 22.64 2.62 0.83
CA SER A 630 24.07 2.25 0.84
C SER A 630 24.82 2.81 -0.38
N TRP A 631 24.21 2.78 -1.56
CA TRP A 631 24.79 3.37 -2.76
C TRP A 631 24.80 4.91 -2.68
N HIS A 632 23.75 5.51 -2.17
CA HIS A 632 23.56 6.95 -2.04
C HIS A 632 24.57 7.59 -1.07
N GLU A 633 24.86 6.96 0.07
CA GLU A 633 25.90 7.42 1.00
C GLU A 633 27.29 7.42 0.34
N LEU A 634 27.64 6.34 -0.33
CA LEU A 634 28.91 6.23 -1.06
C LEU A 634 28.97 7.19 -2.26
N LEU A 635 27.85 7.48 -2.92
CA LEU A 635 27.78 8.39 -4.05
C LEU A 635 28.33 9.76 -3.70
N TRP A 636 27.82 10.39 -2.64
CA TRP A 636 28.20 11.76 -2.30
C TRP A 636 29.65 11.88 -1.89
N THR A 637 30.18 10.94 -1.14
CA THR A 637 31.60 10.88 -0.79
C THR A 637 32.48 10.88 -2.03
N ASN A 638 32.13 10.09 -3.06
CA ASN A 638 32.89 10.01 -4.30
C ASN A 638 32.67 11.23 -5.20
N VAL A 639 31.46 11.77 -5.27
CA VAL A 639 31.15 13.00 -6.05
C VAL A 639 32.02 14.17 -5.57
N PHE A 640 32.07 14.41 -4.26
CA PHE A 640 32.91 15.49 -3.68
C PHE A 640 34.39 15.27 -3.99
N LYS A 641 34.89 14.05 -3.78
CA LYS A 641 36.30 13.67 -4.01
C LYS A 641 36.70 13.87 -5.49
N GLU A 642 35.94 13.32 -6.44
CA GLU A 642 36.28 13.33 -7.86
C GLU A 642 36.10 14.71 -8.52
N LEU A 643 35.20 15.54 -7.98
CA LEU A 643 35.02 16.92 -8.45
C LEU A 643 35.95 17.93 -7.73
N GLY A 644 36.76 17.49 -6.77
CA GLY A 644 37.70 18.34 -6.01
C GLY A 644 36.97 19.37 -5.13
N ILE A 645 35.77 19.08 -4.66
CA ILE A 645 34.97 19.96 -3.80
C ILE A 645 35.24 19.59 -2.36
N GLU A 646 35.67 20.60 -1.52
CA GLU A 646 35.87 20.36 -0.09
C GLU A 646 34.52 20.02 0.57
N ASN A 647 34.44 18.82 1.12
CA ASN A 647 33.30 18.44 1.94
C ASN A 647 33.44 19.07 3.35
N LYS A 648 32.70 20.15 3.60
CA LYS A 648 32.65 20.80 4.90
C LYS A 648 31.64 20.16 5.87
N ASP A 649 31.08 19.00 5.52
CA ASP A 649 29.95 18.38 6.22
C ASP A 649 30.29 17.53 7.44
N ASN A 650 31.54 17.50 7.92
CA ASN A 650 31.88 16.77 9.16
C ASN A 650 31.24 17.35 10.45
N HIS A 651 30.43 18.41 10.35
CA HIS A 651 29.63 18.97 11.46
C HIS A 651 28.11 18.93 11.24
N PHE A 652 27.60 18.45 10.08
CA PHE A 652 26.19 18.56 9.76
C PHE A 652 25.38 17.33 10.21
N GLU A 653 25.97 16.14 10.24
CA GLU A 653 25.30 14.94 10.79
C GLU A 653 25.12 15.02 12.31
N ASP A 654 26.09 15.61 13.04
CA ASP A 654 25.95 15.88 14.47
C ASP A 654 24.94 17.01 14.77
N THR A 655 24.75 17.96 13.85
CA THR A 655 23.80 19.07 14.03
C THR A 655 22.38 18.67 13.71
N LEU A 656 22.14 17.81 12.70
CA LEU A 656 20.81 17.27 12.42
C LEU A 656 20.35 16.27 13.49
N SER A 657 21.23 15.39 13.95
CA SER A 657 20.91 14.48 15.07
C SER A 657 20.71 15.24 16.39
N SER A 658 21.47 16.30 16.63
CA SER A 658 21.33 17.15 17.84
C SER A 658 20.10 18.08 17.77
N GLN A 659 19.70 18.55 16.60
CA GLN A 659 18.44 19.32 16.43
C GLN A 659 17.21 18.43 16.53
N PHE A 660 17.25 17.21 16.00
CA PHE A 660 16.16 16.23 16.20
C PHE A 660 16.03 15.79 17.66
N VAL A 661 17.13 15.67 18.40
CA VAL A 661 17.11 15.35 19.85
C VAL A 661 16.66 16.56 20.69
N ARG A 662 16.90 17.81 20.24
CA ARG A 662 16.43 19.01 20.95
C ARG A 662 14.95 19.32 20.76
N MET A 663 14.31 18.84 19.71
CA MET A 663 12.85 18.98 19.51
C MET A 663 12.01 18.00 20.36
N GLN A 664 12.64 17.09 21.11
CA GLN A 664 11.95 16.16 22.01
C GLN A 664 11.75 16.67 23.45
N ASN A 665 12.12 17.93 23.76
CA ASN A 665 11.92 18.49 25.10
C ASN A 665 11.05 19.75 25.01
N PRO A 666 9.73 19.67 25.33
CA PRO A 666 8.79 20.79 25.23
C PRO A 666 9.04 21.91 26.26
N ASP A 667 9.84 21.68 27.29
CA ASP A 667 9.92 22.57 28.46
C ASP A 667 10.99 23.69 28.38
N SER A 668 11.73 23.82 27.30
CA SER A 668 12.81 24.82 27.20
C SER A 668 12.54 26.04 26.29
N PHE A 669 11.31 26.25 25.81
CA PHE A 669 11.01 27.32 24.84
C PHE A 669 10.25 28.51 25.45
N MET A 670 10.18 28.64 26.80
CA MET A 670 9.40 29.70 27.47
C MET A 670 10.19 30.93 27.97
N ASP A 671 11.48 31.03 27.69
CA ASP A 671 12.31 32.10 28.35
C ASP A 671 12.84 33.21 27.44
N SER A 672 12.29 33.48 26.27
CA SER A 672 12.75 34.66 25.52
C SER A 672 11.74 35.29 24.56
N ILE A 673 10.59 35.75 25.05
CA ILE A 673 9.81 36.78 24.35
C ILE A 673 9.26 37.74 25.41
N SER A 674 9.80 38.94 25.44
CA SER A 674 9.26 40.07 26.22
C SER A 674 8.02 40.61 25.53
N ILE A 675 6.87 40.41 26.15
CA ILE A 675 5.59 40.95 25.72
C ILE A 675 5.48 42.40 26.23
N SER A 676 5.43 43.34 25.30
CA SER A 676 4.99 44.68 25.57
C SER A 676 3.48 44.68 25.76
N THR A 677 3.06 45.22 26.91
CA THR A 677 1.70 45.36 27.42
C THR A 677 0.67 45.83 26.42
N LEU A 678 -0.28 44.96 26.08
CA LEU A 678 -1.62 45.32 25.66
C LEU A 678 -2.55 45.09 26.84
N GLN A 679 -3.38 46.10 27.16
CA GLN A 679 -4.29 46.11 28.29
C GLN A 679 -5.22 44.87 28.29
N THR A 680 -5.21 44.16 29.42
CA THR A 680 -6.05 43.02 29.69
C THR A 680 -7.51 43.46 29.90
N ALA A 681 -8.36 43.22 28.91
CA ALA A 681 -9.80 43.11 29.19
C ALA A 681 -10.03 41.77 29.93
N THR A 682 -10.67 41.81 31.07
CA THR A 682 -11.07 40.65 31.88
C THR A 682 -12.12 39.86 31.11
N LEU A 683 -11.73 38.72 30.53
CA LEU A 683 -12.65 37.78 29.90
C LEU A 683 -13.45 36.98 30.96
N PRO A 684 -14.72 36.61 30.69
CA PRO A 684 -15.48 35.72 31.55
C PRO A 684 -14.75 34.40 31.79
N GLN A 685 -14.81 33.85 33.00
CA GLN A 685 -14.10 32.65 33.44
C GLN A 685 -14.37 31.39 32.58
N ASN A 686 -15.51 31.36 31.84
CA ASN A 686 -15.96 30.19 31.08
C ASN A 686 -15.53 30.19 29.58
N THR A 687 -14.99 31.30 29.07
CA THR A 687 -14.70 31.42 27.61
C THR A 687 -13.67 30.39 27.11
N ALA A 688 -12.66 30.09 27.91
CA ALA A 688 -11.64 29.09 27.55
C ALA A 688 -12.20 27.67 27.45
N GLU A 689 -13.16 27.31 28.33
CA GLU A 689 -13.86 26.01 28.31
C GLU A 689 -14.74 25.88 27.07
N LEU A 690 -15.47 26.93 26.70
CA LEU A 690 -16.28 26.95 25.48
C LEU A 690 -15.47 26.84 24.23
N VAL A 691 -14.31 27.50 24.15
CA VAL A 691 -13.37 27.38 23.03
C VAL A 691 -12.90 25.93 22.87
N VAL A 692 -12.53 25.26 23.98
CA VAL A 692 -12.15 23.85 23.98
C VAL A 692 -13.28 22.96 23.46
N ARG A 693 -14.51 23.18 23.90
CA ARG A 693 -15.70 22.43 23.44
C ARG A 693 -15.92 22.61 21.94
N VAL A 694 -15.81 23.82 21.39
CA VAL A 694 -15.93 24.07 19.94
C VAL A 694 -14.83 23.36 19.18
N LEU A 695 -13.58 23.53 19.60
CA LEU A 695 -12.44 22.88 18.95
C LEU A 695 -12.61 21.37 18.93
N ASN A 696 -13.07 20.77 20.04
CA ASN A 696 -13.36 19.34 20.14
C ASN A 696 -14.52 18.93 19.23
N ARG A 697 -15.60 19.72 19.19
CA ARG A 697 -16.78 19.40 18.36
C ARG A 697 -16.49 19.39 16.87
N PHE A 698 -15.63 20.28 16.42
CA PHE A 698 -15.24 20.42 15.02
C PHE A 698 -13.87 19.84 14.68
N ALA A 699 -13.22 19.19 15.65
CA ALA A 699 -11.87 18.62 15.50
C ALA A 699 -10.87 19.63 14.92
N VAL A 700 -10.85 20.86 15.43
CA VAL A 700 -9.97 21.94 14.95
C VAL A 700 -8.81 22.12 15.94
N ASP A 701 -7.58 22.06 15.42
CA ASP A 701 -6.38 22.35 16.21
C ASP A 701 -6.41 23.80 16.72
N PRO A 702 -6.24 24.04 18.03
CA PRO A 702 -6.18 25.38 18.61
C PRO A 702 -5.12 26.29 17.97
N ASN A 703 -4.03 25.74 17.52
CA ASN A 703 -2.92 26.47 16.90
C ASN A 703 -3.03 26.57 15.38
N LYS A 704 -4.04 25.93 14.77
CA LYS A 704 -4.25 25.98 13.32
C LYS A 704 -4.41 27.42 12.87
N GLN A 705 -3.59 27.85 11.92
CA GLN A 705 -3.74 29.14 11.25
C GLN A 705 -4.88 29.07 10.25
N LEU A 706 -5.82 29.99 10.39
CA LEU A 706 -6.96 30.11 9.51
C LEU A 706 -6.82 31.41 8.73
N ILE A 707 -7.08 31.38 7.43
CA ILE A 707 -7.24 32.57 6.60
C ILE A 707 -8.71 32.59 6.21
N LEU A 708 -9.44 33.57 6.70
CA LEU A 708 -10.85 33.75 6.39
C LEU A 708 -10.97 34.69 5.21
N SER A 709 -11.71 34.29 4.18
CA SER A 709 -12.07 35.14 3.06
C SER A 709 -13.57 35.28 2.96
N GLY A 710 -14.06 36.44 2.62
CA GLY A 710 -15.49 36.70 2.53
C GLY A 710 -15.82 38.16 2.28
N ASP A 711 -17.12 38.47 2.35
CA ASP A 711 -17.64 39.83 2.19
C ASP A 711 -17.29 40.70 3.39
N LYS A 712 -16.38 41.64 3.23
CA LYS A 712 -15.89 42.53 4.29
C LYS A 712 -17.00 43.40 4.91
N GLU A 713 -18.06 43.67 4.18
CA GLU A 713 -19.18 44.43 4.70
C GLU A 713 -20.11 43.61 5.62
N LYS A 714 -20.18 42.30 5.41
CA LYS A 714 -21.02 41.36 6.17
C LYS A 714 -20.34 40.72 7.36
N LEU A 715 -19.02 40.53 7.27
CA LEU A 715 -18.21 39.80 8.26
C LEU A 715 -17.19 40.71 8.96
N VAL A 716 -17.59 41.93 9.30
CA VAL A 716 -16.71 42.99 9.87
C VAL A 716 -16.00 42.55 11.16
N HIS A 717 -16.59 41.62 11.91
CA HIS A 717 -16.06 41.12 13.18
C HIS A 717 -15.00 40.01 13.02
N LEU A 718 -14.79 39.51 11.81
CA LEU A 718 -13.82 38.45 11.54
C LEU A 718 -12.55 39.02 10.92
N PRO A 719 -11.37 38.51 11.27
CA PRO A 719 -10.09 38.93 10.67
C PRO A 719 -9.95 38.33 9.26
N LEU A 720 -10.56 39.00 8.27
CA LEU A 720 -10.51 38.56 6.89
C LEU A 720 -9.15 38.85 6.25
N ASP A 721 -8.68 37.91 5.42
CA ASP A 721 -7.43 37.96 4.63
C ASP A 721 -6.14 38.03 5.48
N PHE A 722 -6.20 37.75 6.78
CA PHE A 722 -5.07 37.65 7.67
C PHE A 722 -5.03 36.28 8.35
N PRO A 723 -3.86 35.65 8.51
CA PRO A 723 -3.74 34.41 9.28
C PRO A 723 -4.04 34.66 10.77
N VAL A 724 -4.98 33.89 11.32
CA VAL A 724 -5.37 33.91 12.75
C VAL A 724 -5.43 32.48 13.27
N ARG A 725 -4.93 32.24 14.49
CA ARG A 725 -5.07 30.91 15.11
C ARG A 725 -6.54 30.64 15.44
N ALA A 726 -6.96 29.40 15.25
CA ALA A 726 -8.33 28.97 15.55
C ALA A 726 -8.73 29.29 17.00
N TRP A 727 -7.82 29.09 17.94
CA TRP A 727 -8.00 29.50 19.35
C TRP A 727 -8.29 30.97 19.50
N ASP A 728 -7.49 31.84 18.89
CA ASP A 728 -7.61 33.28 19.00
C ASP A 728 -8.90 33.79 18.32
N LEU A 729 -9.25 33.22 17.18
CA LEU A 729 -10.48 33.53 16.46
C LEU A 729 -11.70 33.23 17.35
N LEU A 730 -11.78 32.03 17.92
CA LEU A 730 -12.90 31.62 18.78
C LEU A 730 -12.94 32.40 20.09
N LYS A 731 -11.78 32.76 20.63
CA LYS A 731 -11.69 33.45 21.93
C LYS A 731 -11.95 34.94 21.84
N TYR A 732 -11.54 35.60 20.75
CA TYR A 732 -11.51 37.06 20.66
C TYR A 732 -12.41 37.67 19.57
N SER A 733 -12.95 36.88 18.66
CA SER A 733 -13.74 37.42 17.54
C SER A 733 -15.20 37.05 17.54
N VAL A 734 -15.60 35.94 18.17
CA VAL A 734 -16.97 35.43 18.12
C VAL A 734 -17.57 35.15 19.50
N ASN A 735 -18.89 35.36 19.64
CA ASN A 735 -19.61 35.07 20.89
C ASN A 735 -20.18 33.64 20.88
N LEU A 736 -19.58 32.75 21.66
CA LEU A 736 -19.97 31.34 21.80
C LEU A 736 -21.14 31.09 22.73
N GLU A 737 -21.48 32.06 23.60
CA GLU A 737 -22.55 31.97 24.60
C GLU A 737 -23.89 32.50 24.06
N GLU A 738 -23.89 33.14 22.88
CA GLU A 738 -25.14 33.71 22.37
C GLU A 738 -26.16 32.63 22.08
N LYS A 739 -27.42 32.94 22.42
CA LYS A 739 -28.56 32.03 22.21
C LYS A 739 -28.79 31.81 20.73
N THR A 740 -29.10 30.56 20.36
CA THR A 740 -29.40 30.20 18.98
C THR A 740 -30.60 30.93 18.43
N THR A 741 -30.43 31.56 17.29
CA THR A 741 -31.50 32.26 16.55
C THR A 741 -32.27 31.26 15.66
N LYS A 742 -33.50 31.67 15.21
CA LYS A 742 -34.28 30.87 14.24
C LYS A 742 -33.50 30.59 12.94
N LEU A 743 -32.70 31.54 12.48
CA LEU A 743 -31.87 31.38 11.25
C LEU A 743 -30.81 30.31 11.46
N GLN A 744 -30.10 30.35 12.57
CA GLN A 744 -29.11 29.36 12.95
C GLN A 744 -29.71 27.97 13.12
N LEU A 745 -30.93 27.89 13.73
CA LEU A 745 -31.63 26.62 13.88
C LEU A 745 -32.03 26.00 12.55
N ARG A 746 -32.40 26.78 11.54
CA ARG A 746 -32.68 26.31 10.18
C ARG A 746 -31.44 25.72 9.54
N GLU A 747 -30.31 26.37 9.69
CA GLU A 747 -29.01 25.82 9.22
C GLU A 747 -28.70 24.47 9.90
N LEU A 748 -28.89 24.36 11.23
CA LEU A 748 -28.71 23.09 11.92
C LEU A 748 -29.65 21.99 11.39
N ILE A 749 -30.90 22.33 11.05
CA ILE A 749 -31.87 21.40 10.45
C ILE A 749 -31.39 20.91 9.08
N GLU A 750 -30.88 21.83 8.24
CA GLU A 750 -30.39 21.48 6.91
C GLU A 750 -29.20 20.52 6.97
N PHE A 751 -28.27 20.75 7.87
CA PHE A 751 -27.08 19.93 8.06
C PHE A 751 -27.29 18.68 8.93
N THR A 752 -28.53 18.37 9.35
CA THR A 752 -28.84 17.19 10.16
C THR A 752 -29.33 16.03 9.28
N SER A 753 -28.53 14.97 9.18
CA SER A 753 -28.83 13.79 8.37
C SER A 753 -29.74 12.77 9.09
N CYS A 754 -29.78 12.76 10.42
CA CYS A 754 -30.57 11.82 11.23
C CYS A 754 -32.06 12.24 11.33
N PRO A 755 -33.01 11.45 10.80
CA PRO A 755 -34.41 11.82 10.76
C PRO A 755 -35.04 12.11 12.14
N PRO A 756 -34.77 11.37 13.22
CA PRO A 756 -35.24 11.73 14.57
C PRO A 756 -34.73 13.08 15.04
N HIS A 757 -33.43 13.34 14.95
CA HIS A 757 -32.82 14.62 15.36
C HIS A 757 -33.33 15.79 14.52
N LYS A 758 -33.50 15.57 13.21
CA LYS A 758 -34.05 16.58 12.31
C LYS A 758 -35.48 16.98 12.72
N LYS A 759 -36.34 16.00 13.03
CA LYS A 759 -37.71 16.25 13.49
C LYS A 759 -37.76 17.00 14.83
N GLU A 760 -36.85 16.69 15.75
CA GLU A 760 -36.78 17.42 17.04
C GLU A 760 -36.35 18.88 16.83
N LEU A 761 -35.37 19.15 15.96
CA LEU A 761 -34.93 20.49 15.59
C LEU A 761 -36.04 21.26 14.86
N GLU A 762 -36.76 20.62 13.93
CA GLU A 762 -37.93 21.19 13.25
C GLU A 762 -39.09 21.50 14.24
N HIS A 763 -39.25 20.68 15.26
CA HIS A 763 -40.24 20.90 16.32
C HIS A 763 -39.84 22.09 17.21
N LEU A 764 -38.55 22.23 17.51
CA LEU A 764 -38.00 23.40 18.22
C LEU A 764 -38.20 24.70 17.41
N GLU A 765 -38.00 24.66 16.08
CA GLU A 765 -38.16 25.83 15.21
C GLU A 765 -39.60 26.33 15.16
N LYS A 766 -40.59 25.41 15.16
CA LYS A 766 -42.02 25.71 14.99
C LYS A 766 -42.71 26.16 16.30
N ASN A 767 -42.09 25.87 17.46
CA ASN A 767 -42.73 26.10 18.74
C ASN A 767 -42.00 27.16 19.56
N GLU A 768 -42.46 28.41 19.46
CA GLU A 768 -41.87 29.56 20.17
C GLU A 768 -41.91 29.44 21.70
N GLU A 769 -42.95 28.79 22.28
CA GLU A 769 -42.98 28.50 23.71
C GLU A 769 -42.00 27.45 24.17
N LEU A 770 -41.72 26.45 23.32
CA LEU A 770 -40.67 25.44 23.56
C LEU A 770 -39.30 26.05 23.41
N MET A 771 -39.10 26.92 22.41
CA MET A 771 -37.86 27.71 22.26
C MET A 771 -37.66 28.61 23.48
N ALA A 772 -38.74 29.17 24.04
CA ALA A 772 -38.68 29.97 25.26
C ALA A 772 -38.50 29.13 26.54
N LYS A 773 -39.06 27.91 26.63
CA LYS A 773 -39.04 27.07 27.84
C LYS A 773 -37.91 25.99 27.88
N GLN A 774 -37.58 25.38 26.76
CA GLN A 774 -36.49 24.37 26.66
C GLN A 774 -35.26 24.87 25.95
N GLY A 775 -35.38 25.92 25.15
CA GLY A 775 -34.29 26.60 24.46
C GLY A 775 -33.77 27.84 25.20
N LEU A 776 -34.27 28.17 26.38
CA LEU A 776 -33.78 29.26 27.21
C LEU A 776 -32.33 29.00 27.63
N GLY A 777 -31.41 29.43 26.77
CA GLY A 777 -29.99 29.44 27.09
C GLY A 777 -29.11 28.52 26.24
N LEU A 778 -29.64 27.73 25.29
CA LEU A 778 -28.81 26.87 24.45
C LEU A 778 -28.15 27.68 23.35
N SER A 779 -26.82 27.68 23.33
CA SER A 779 -26.01 28.18 22.22
C SER A 779 -26.03 27.21 21.02
N MET A 780 -25.55 27.67 19.88
CA MET A 780 -25.35 26.76 18.74
C MET A 780 -24.46 25.55 19.09
N LEU A 781 -23.47 25.78 19.95
CA LEU A 781 -22.58 24.70 20.42
C LEU A 781 -23.36 23.66 21.24
N ASP A 782 -24.19 24.09 22.17
CA ASP A 782 -25.01 23.17 22.98
C ASP A 782 -25.95 22.32 22.12
N LEU A 783 -26.52 22.91 21.05
CA LEU A 783 -27.37 22.19 20.11
C LEU A 783 -26.57 21.21 19.26
N LEU A 784 -25.35 21.55 18.80
CA LEU A 784 -24.49 20.65 18.06
C LEU A 784 -24.00 19.45 18.89
N GLU A 785 -23.81 19.66 20.21
CA GLU A 785 -23.47 18.57 21.13
C GLU A 785 -24.67 17.69 21.45
N LYS A 786 -25.86 18.30 21.61
CA LYS A 786 -27.10 17.58 21.83
C LYS A 786 -27.55 16.75 20.64
N TYR A 787 -27.26 17.24 19.42
CA TYR A 787 -27.62 16.59 18.16
C TYR A 787 -26.36 16.26 17.34
N PRO A 788 -25.59 15.23 17.72
CA PRO A 788 -24.30 14.89 17.12
C PRO A 788 -24.38 14.49 15.65
N ALA A 789 -25.57 14.15 15.13
CA ALA A 789 -25.80 13.88 13.72
C ALA A 789 -25.96 15.15 12.84
N CYS A 790 -25.78 16.33 13.42
CA CYS A 790 -25.70 17.58 12.68
C CYS A 790 -24.26 17.76 12.18
N GLU A 791 -24.06 17.70 10.87
CA GLU A 791 -22.76 17.77 10.18
C GLU A 791 -22.46 19.18 9.67
N LEU A 792 -22.77 20.22 10.47
CA LEU A 792 -22.48 21.61 10.13
C LEU A 792 -20.95 21.80 9.99
N PRO A 793 -20.43 22.29 8.82
CA PRO A 793 -19.02 22.58 8.66
C PRO A 793 -18.51 23.68 9.59
N PHE A 794 -17.25 23.60 10.02
CA PHE A 794 -16.65 24.59 10.93
C PHE A 794 -16.67 26.00 10.35
N GLU A 795 -16.39 26.15 9.07
CA GLU A 795 -16.43 27.44 8.37
C GLU A 795 -17.83 28.06 8.41
N ARG A 796 -18.86 27.24 8.24
CA ARG A 796 -20.25 27.68 8.31
C ARG A 796 -20.67 28.04 9.74
N PHE A 797 -20.21 27.24 10.72
CA PHE A 797 -20.41 27.56 12.14
C PHE A 797 -19.84 28.93 12.50
N ILE A 798 -18.59 29.24 12.11
CA ILE A 798 -17.95 30.54 12.36
C ILE A 798 -18.72 31.70 11.72
N GLN A 799 -19.19 31.53 10.47
CA GLN A 799 -20.00 32.55 9.77
C GLN A 799 -21.33 32.87 10.45
N LEU A 800 -21.88 31.92 11.14
CA LEU A 800 -23.19 32.05 11.83
C LEU A 800 -23.07 32.60 13.25
N LEU A 801 -21.86 32.64 13.82
CA LEU A 801 -21.67 33.19 15.18
C LEU A 801 -21.67 34.72 15.16
N PRO A 802 -22.35 35.36 16.15
CA PRO A 802 -22.32 36.80 16.30
C PRO A 802 -20.95 37.31 16.82
N PRO A 803 -20.63 38.59 16.62
CA PRO A 803 -19.41 39.19 17.17
C PRO A 803 -19.45 39.18 18.70
N LEU A 804 -18.29 39.15 19.35
CA LEU A 804 -18.16 39.47 20.77
C LEU A 804 -18.68 40.88 21.00
N LYS A 805 -19.68 41.03 21.84
CA LYS A 805 -20.17 42.37 22.24
C LYS A 805 -19.06 43.02 23.06
N GLY A 806 -18.48 44.09 22.55
CA GLY A 806 -17.54 44.91 23.32
C GLY A 806 -18.23 45.39 24.57
N GLN A 807 -17.62 45.16 25.73
CA GLN A 807 -17.97 45.87 26.96
C GLN A 807 -17.44 47.29 26.89
#